data_a19ce0d74b3ee19a5ff0968cf0e48297
#
_entry.id   a19ce0d74b3ee19a5ff0968cf0e48297
#
_cell.length_a   1.000
_cell.length_b   1.000
_cell.length_c   1.000
_cell.angle_alpha   90.00
_cell.angle_beta   90.00
_cell.angle_gamma   90.00
#
_symmetry.space_group_name_H-M   'P 1'
#
loop_
_entity.id
_entity.type
_entity.pdbx_description
1 polymer ?
#
loop_
_entity_poly.entity_id
_entity_poly.type
_entity_poly.pdbx_seq_one_letter_code
_entity_poly.pdbx_strand_id
1 'polypeptide(L)'
;MQTKLHVAIILALLLVSSVSAGLAVQSNQTIVDAQTSSGNNLLQYEWPQFMGDSSFTRFNPGPAPDKPDILWKANVTGIQTYLSAFDGMIFVGTNTSVAALDGETGSIVWETAIPMPRSWPIVYKIDGSHLVVENSCLDPKTGKILWTSSTFNEDTGIFSANVYSPEERMFFIKVDSFIQGWSFADPSNPPVMVWQTYVPGGGKTGIGTTYGEGLVFVGSFMNQQMALDAKTGEVVWTTLTKGPMIFEGAYSDGRFIRGGTDDNTLYCFNATDGRILWTYSPGTSDGYFTTGPAIAYGMVYELNKDGNLYAVDVATGKLVWAYHGPGTLLWPGYPTVADGKVYATTGEIAQYGGQVGTSEFVCLNAYTGAVKWKLPIEALAPRESVAVAYGHLYLIPGTVTDAVDSISGNEYTNFDQVWAIGEPEIVASNWPMWRFDPSHSSTAQVGPSNLSLSWNFTTQGSVISSPSVVNNIVYVGSQDKNVYALGAFSGSLIWKFATEGAQVSSPAISNGRLYTGGDDGYVYCLDAYTGTLYWRTFVNGDLPYTYGSFVLKSSPAVFEGRVYVGSLDGNMYALDATTGHIDWKYETGGPILSSPAVDNGGIYFTSEEPNTGVLYKLDAASGGLIWKQDLPFEYQFTGGTEMIGSPSVASGVVFASADLRTYFGIDANTGDIIWTFRDPDAMEFIVSSPIYVNGQLYIIDKFSITSLNATTGQSNWSFFTGDELYASPSYADGKIYIMTSQRHIFILDANNNGSKLSSYELPSGSWSSPTIANERLYIGNHDWNVYCFANEISVTDNSQPADNRPYQPSLAIVAVLIIAIVILAAISGTYFFRKIKSQKNQSL
;
A
#
# COMPACT_ATOMS: atom_id res chain seq x y z
N MET A 1 5.26 14.49 50.18
CA MET A 1 4.39 14.76 49.05
C MET A 1 5.16 14.89 47.73
N GLN A 2 6.37 15.43 47.72
CA GLN A 2 7.24 15.50 46.52
C GLN A 2 7.70 14.13 45.98
N THR A 3 7.94 13.15 46.86
CA THR A 3 8.40 11.82 46.45
C THR A 3 7.32 11.00 45.68
N LYS A 4 6.04 11.20 45.98
CA LYS A 4 4.94 10.55 45.25
C LYS A 4 4.69 11.15 43.86
N LEU A 5 5.05 12.42 43.65
CA LEU A 5 4.94 13.09 42.37
C LEU A 5 6.09 12.66 41.42
N HIS A 6 7.29 12.46 41.93
CA HIS A 6 8.43 11.95 41.16
C HIS A 6 8.23 10.49 40.73
N VAL A 7 7.63 9.66 41.57
CA VAL A 7 7.30 8.27 41.22
C VAL A 7 6.20 8.20 40.13
N ALA A 8 5.20 9.10 40.20
CA ALA A 8 4.15 9.16 39.16
C ALA A 8 4.68 9.68 37.83
N ILE A 9 5.63 10.60 37.83
CA ILE A 9 6.27 11.10 36.59
C ILE A 9 7.20 10.04 36.00
N ILE A 10 7.94 9.29 36.82
CA ILE A 10 8.80 8.21 36.37
C ILE A 10 7.97 7.03 35.83
N LEU A 11 6.82 6.70 36.46
CA LEU A 11 5.89 5.71 35.97
C LEU A 11 5.21 6.14 34.67
N ALA A 12 4.89 7.42 34.48
CA ALA A 12 4.36 7.95 33.25
C ALA A 12 5.41 7.97 32.11
N LEU A 13 6.67 8.28 32.42
CA LEU A 13 7.78 8.22 31.47
C LEU A 13 8.16 6.77 31.09
N LEU A 14 8.04 5.82 32.03
CA LEU A 14 8.23 4.40 31.74
C LEU A 14 7.08 3.78 30.92
N LEU A 15 5.86 4.29 31.07
CA LEU A 15 4.72 3.89 30.21
C LEU A 15 4.85 4.45 28.79
N VAL A 16 5.41 5.64 28.61
CA VAL A 16 5.66 6.22 27.28
C VAL A 16 6.86 5.54 26.62
N SER A 17 7.86 5.08 27.35
CA SER A 17 9.00 4.35 26.79
C SER A 17 8.70 2.88 26.47
N SER A 18 7.68 2.27 27.05
CA SER A 18 7.26 0.90 26.75
C SER A 18 6.32 0.80 25.52
N VAL A 19 5.72 1.93 25.09
CA VAL A 19 4.92 1.99 23.86
C VAL A 19 5.81 2.17 22.61
N SER A 20 7.04 2.68 22.76
CA SER A 20 7.99 2.85 21.65
C SER A 20 8.93 1.66 21.39
N ALA A 21 8.87 0.61 22.20
CA ALA A 21 9.73 -0.58 22.05
C ALA A 21 9.00 -1.82 21.48
N GLY A 22 7.74 -1.72 21.08
CA GLY A 22 6.87 -2.83 20.67
C GLY A 22 6.61 -2.97 19.17
N LEU A 23 7.31 -2.25 18.30
CA LEU A 23 7.07 -2.28 16.85
C LEU A 23 8.32 -2.73 16.07
N ALA A 24 8.80 -3.92 16.33
CA ALA A 24 9.74 -4.63 15.46
C ALA A 24 9.33 -6.09 15.40
N VAL A 25 8.40 -6.42 14.56
CA VAL A 25 8.09 -7.79 14.18
C VAL A 25 8.27 -7.92 12.68
N GLN A 26 9.24 -8.75 12.29
CA GLN A 26 9.46 -9.16 10.92
C GLN A 26 8.26 -9.95 10.42
N SER A 27 7.65 -9.51 9.32
CA SER A 27 6.78 -10.33 8.50
C SER A 27 7.52 -10.70 7.22
N ASN A 28 7.94 -11.95 7.10
CA ASN A 28 8.37 -12.50 5.81
C ASN A 28 7.12 -12.95 5.06
N GLN A 29 6.50 -12.07 4.32
CA GLN A 29 5.54 -12.50 3.30
C GLN A 29 6.31 -12.79 2.00
N THR A 30 6.21 -14.00 1.52
CA THR A 30 6.61 -14.37 0.16
C THR A 30 5.72 -13.62 -0.83
N ILE A 31 6.25 -12.54 -1.39
CA ILE A 31 5.60 -11.80 -2.46
C ILE A 31 5.79 -12.61 -3.74
N VAL A 32 4.66 -12.98 -4.35
CA VAL A 32 4.65 -13.55 -5.70
C VAL A 32 5.22 -12.51 -6.66
N ASP A 33 6.27 -12.87 -7.37
CA ASP A 33 6.92 -12.03 -8.37
C ASP A 33 5.92 -11.52 -9.41
N ALA A 34 5.55 -10.25 -9.31
CA ALA A 34 4.83 -9.56 -10.36
C ALA A 34 5.83 -9.07 -11.40
N GLN A 35 5.86 -9.72 -12.55
CA GLN A 35 6.62 -9.25 -13.70
C GLN A 35 6.18 -7.85 -14.11
N THR A 36 7.16 -6.97 -14.26
CA THR A 36 7.00 -5.58 -14.68
C THR A 36 6.39 -5.47 -16.08
N SER A 37 5.14 -5.03 -16.15
CA SER A 37 4.62 -4.37 -17.34
C SER A 37 4.36 -2.91 -17.00
N SER A 38 4.95 -2.02 -17.76
CA SER A 38 4.75 -0.58 -17.67
C SER A 38 3.31 -0.21 -18.02
N GLY A 39 2.51 0.03 -17.02
CA GLY A 39 1.13 0.47 -17.11
C GLY A 39 0.48 0.21 -15.76
N ASN A 40 -0.23 1.18 -15.24
CA ASN A 40 -0.97 1.07 -14.00
C ASN A 40 -1.91 -0.12 -14.04
N ASN A 41 -1.49 -1.21 -13.47
CA ASN A 41 -2.28 -2.41 -13.51
C ASN A 41 -2.83 -2.71 -12.11
N LEU A 42 -3.92 -2.01 -11.72
CA LEU A 42 -4.71 -2.40 -10.55
C LEU A 42 -5.18 -3.85 -10.66
N LEU A 43 -5.17 -4.42 -11.88
CA LEU A 43 -5.45 -5.84 -12.15
C LEU A 43 -4.48 -6.79 -11.44
N GLN A 44 -3.32 -6.34 -10.99
CA GLN A 44 -2.41 -7.16 -10.18
C GLN A 44 -2.92 -7.41 -8.75
N TYR A 45 -3.84 -6.58 -8.25
CA TYR A 45 -4.42 -6.71 -6.92
C TYR A 45 -5.74 -7.48 -7.02
N GLU A 46 -5.64 -8.78 -7.05
CA GLU A 46 -6.74 -9.71 -7.23
C GLU A 46 -7.24 -10.29 -5.90
N TRP A 47 -8.43 -10.87 -5.95
CA TRP A 47 -9.02 -11.67 -4.88
C TRP A 47 -9.40 -13.05 -5.47
N PRO A 48 -8.41 -13.93 -5.71
CA PRO A 48 -8.54 -15.09 -6.61
C PRO A 48 -9.40 -16.23 -6.08
N GLN A 49 -9.74 -16.22 -4.81
CA GLN A 49 -10.61 -17.22 -4.18
C GLN A 49 -11.25 -16.67 -2.90
N PHE A 50 -12.13 -17.45 -2.28
CA PHE A 50 -12.67 -17.13 -0.97
C PHE A 50 -11.54 -16.80 0.03
N MET A 51 -11.69 -15.70 0.76
CA MET A 51 -10.71 -15.17 1.72
C MET A 51 -9.38 -14.70 1.13
N GLY A 52 -9.35 -14.46 -0.18
CA GLY A 52 -8.24 -13.81 -0.89
C GLY A 52 -7.16 -14.77 -1.34
N ASP A 53 -6.50 -15.46 -0.45
CA ASP A 53 -5.37 -16.34 -0.73
C ASP A 53 -5.53 -17.73 -0.11
N SER A 54 -4.62 -18.67 -0.43
CA SER A 54 -4.63 -20.05 0.08
C SER A 54 -4.33 -20.13 1.58
N SER A 55 -3.70 -19.13 2.14
CA SER A 55 -3.38 -19.02 3.58
C SER A 55 -4.47 -18.30 4.38
N PHE A 56 -5.51 -17.85 3.71
CA PHE A 56 -6.66 -17.14 4.27
C PHE A 56 -6.28 -15.91 5.11
N THR A 57 -5.25 -15.18 4.68
CA THR A 57 -4.83 -13.96 5.40
C THR A 57 -5.86 -12.84 5.33
N ARG A 58 -6.77 -12.86 4.36
CA ARG A 58 -7.76 -11.81 4.07
C ARG A 58 -7.12 -10.45 3.93
N PHE A 59 -5.92 -10.44 3.42
CA PHE A 59 -5.13 -9.27 3.18
C PHE A 59 -4.90 -9.05 1.69
N ASN A 60 -5.19 -7.83 1.23
CA ASN A 60 -4.80 -7.37 -0.09
C ASN A 60 -3.81 -6.21 0.08
N PRO A 61 -2.58 -6.30 -0.43
CA PRO A 61 -1.60 -5.22 -0.33
C PRO A 61 -1.92 -4.02 -1.23
N GLY A 62 -2.93 -4.15 -2.10
CA GLY A 62 -3.34 -3.11 -3.03
C GLY A 62 -4.11 -1.97 -2.38
N PRO A 63 -4.36 -0.91 -3.16
CA PRO A 63 -5.15 0.21 -2.72
C PRO A 63 -6.59 -0.21 -2.39
N ALA A 64 -7.21 0.53 -1.49
CA ALA A 64 -8.59 0.35 -1.09
C ALA A 64 -9.20 1.71 -0.71
N PRO A 65 -10.52 1.92 -0.91
CA PRO A 65 -11.11 3.24 -0.87
C PRO A 65 -11.07 3.92 0.51
N ASP A 66 -10.85 5.23 0.49
CA ASP A 66 -10.90 6.09 1.67
C ASP A 66 -12.30 6.63 1.97
N LYS A 67 -13.27 6.44 1.04
CA LYS A 67 -14.67 6.86 1.17
C LYS A 67 -15.62 5.74 0.78
N PRO A 68 -16.83 5.71 1.35
CA PRO A 68 -17.83 4.68 1.05
C PRO A 68 -18.69 5.01 -0.18
N ASP A 69 -18.13 5.63 -1.23
CA ASP A 69 -18.90 6.00 -2.42
C ASP A 69 -19.25 4.74 -3.22
N ILE A 70 -20.50 4.57 -3.56
CA ILE A 70 -20.96 3.44 -4.35
C ILE A 70 -20.75 3.78 -5.83
N LEU A 71 -19.83 3.06 -6.48
CA LEU A 71 -19.49 3.25 -7.89
C LEU A 71 -20.57 2.69 -8.80
N TRP A 72 -20.99 1.47 -8.52
CA TRP A 72 -22.05 0.79 -9.25
C TRP A 72 -22.75 -0.27 -8.40
N LYS A 73 -23.94 -0.66 -8.86
CA LYS A 73 -24.74 -1.75 -8.31
C LYS A 73 -25.18 -2.63 -9.47
N ALA A 74 -24.83 -3.90 -9.43
CA ALA A 74 -25.25 -4.89 -10.42
C ALA A 74 -26.33 -5.79 -9.82
N ASN A 75 -27.38 -6.05 -10.58
CA ASN A 75 -28.42 -7.01 -10.17
C ASN A 75 -28.02 -8.39 -10.68
N VAL A 76 -27.85 -9.35 -9.78
CA VAL A 76 -27.61 -10.77 -10.06
C VAL A 76 -28.52 -11.58 -9.15
N THR A 77 -29.55 -12.16 -9.72
CA THR A 77 -30.60 -12.82 -8.93
C THR A 77 -30.13 -14.14 -8.31
N GLY A 78 -30.41 -14.32 -7.03
CA GLY A 78 -30.17 -15.57 -6.32
C GLY A 78 -28.70 -15.88 -6.05
N ILE A 79 -27.92 -14.86 -5.68
CA ILE A 79 -26.52 -15.02 -5.30
C ILE A 79 -26.39 -15.98 -4.12
N GLN A 80 -25.48 -16.94 -4.24
CA GLN A 80 -25.23 -17.96 -3.22
C GLN A 80 -23.72 -18.16 -2.96
N THR A 81 -22.84 -17.24 -3.43
CA THR A 81 -21.40 -17.43 -3.34
C THR A 81 -20.67 -16.33 -2.60
N TYR A 82 -19.41 -16.64 -2.34
CA TYR A 82 -18.39 -15.65 -2.02
C TYR A 82 -17.84 -15.02 -3.29
N LEU A 83 -17.49 -13.72 -3.21
CA LEU A 83 -16.91 -13.00 -4.32
C LEU A 83 -15.47 -13.42 -4.56
N SER A 84 -15.12 -13.63 -5.83
CA SER A 84 -13.73 -13.68 -6.31
C SER A 84 -13.53 -12.61 -7.37
N ALA A 85 -12.35 -12.01 -7.41
CA ALA A 85 -12.04 -10.91 -8.31
C ALA A 85 -10.65 -11.12 -8.92
N PHE A 86 -10.58 -11.33 -10.23
CA PHE A 86 -9.34 -11.48 -10.98
C PHE A 86 -9.52 -11.19 -12.46
N ASP A 87 -8.42 -10.87 -13.15
CA ASP A 87 -8.41 -10.52 -14.58
C ASP A 87 -9.40 -9.38 -14.97
N GLY A 88 -9.62 -8.42 -14.04
CA GLY A 88 -10.54 -7.29 -14.23
C GLY A 88 -12.02 -7.63 -14.07
N MET A 89 -12.36 -8.84 -13.65
CA MET A 89 -13.72 -9.33 -13.50
C MET A 89 -14.04 -9.72 -12.06
N ILE A 90 -15.33 -9.64 -11.74
CA ILE A 90 -15.91 -10.11 -10.47
C ILE A 90 -16.75 -11.36 -10.78
N PHE A 91 -16.46 -12.44 -10.09
CA PHE A 91 -17.15 -13.72 -10.29
C PHE A 91 -18.13 -13.99 -9.15
N VAL A 92 -19.35 -14.34 -9.53
CA VAL A 92 -20.47 -14.55 -8.62
C VAL A 92 -21.20 -15.82 -9.00
N GLY A 93 -21.40 -16.73 -8.07
CA GLY A 93 -22.23 -17.90 -8.26
C GLY A 93 -23.67 -17.67 -7.79
N THR A 94 -24.59 -18.19 -8.53
CA THR A 94 -26.01 -18.19 -8.17
C THR A 94 -26.49 -19.63 -7.89
N ASN A 95 -27.78 -19.81 -7.61
CA ASN A 95 -28.36 -21.14 -7.44
C ASN A 95 -28.20 -22.07 -8.68
N THR A 96 -27.99 -21.50 -9.88
CA THR A 96 -28.03 -22.24 -11.15
C THR A 96 -26.95 -21.84 -12.13
N SER A 97 -26.16 -20.81 -11.85
CA SER A 97 -25.19 -20.26 -12.78
C SER A 97 -23.99 -19.64 -12.09
N VAL A 98 -22.95 -19.39 -12.84
CA VAL A 98 -21.86 -18.46 -12.48
C VAL A 98 -21.90 -17.31 -13.45
N ALA A 99 -21.84 -16.09 -12.93
CA ALA A 99 -21.75 -14.85 -13.69
C ALA A 99 -20.37 -14.19 -13.49
N ALA A 100 -19.83 -13.64 -14.57
CA ALA A 100 -18.71 -12.73 -14.52
C ALA A 100 -19.22 -11.32 -14.82
N LEU A 101 -18.88 -10.38 -13.92
CA LEU A 101 -19.17 -8.97 -14.08
C LEU A 101 -17.86 -8.24 -14.38
N ASP A 102 -17.94 -7.23 -15.20
CA ASP A 102 -16.85 -6.27 -15.38
C ASP A 102 -16.60 -5.49 -14.06
N GLY A 103 -15.36 -5.50 -13.59
CA GLY A 103 -15.03 -4.92 -12.27
C GLY A 103 -15.21 -3.41 -12.19
N GLU A 104 -15.11 -2.69 -13.32
CA GLU A 104 -15.25 -1.23 -13.36
C GLU A 104 -16.71 -0.78 -13.51
N THR A 105 -17.49 -1.49 -14.30
CA THR A 105 -18.84 -1.06 -14.68
C THR A 105 -19.96 -1.86 -14.03
N GLY A 106 -19.65 -3.04 -13.48
CA GLY A 106 -20.64 -3.99 -12.96
C GLY A 106 -21.51 -4.64 -14.03
N SER A 107 -21.21 -4.45 -15.32
CA SER A 107 -21.98 -5.08 -16.40
C SER A 107 -21.66 -6.58 -16.48
N ILE A 108 -22.69 -7.41 -16.70
CA ILE A 108 -22.50 -8.85 -16.89
C ILE A 108 -21.77 -9.10 -18.21
N VAL A 109 -20.56 -9.63 -18.13
CA VAL A 109 -19.74 -10.00 -19.30
C VAL A 109 -20.22 -11.32 -19.88
N TRP A 110 -20.48 -12.30 -19.01
CA TRP A 110 -21.06 -13.59 -19.36
C TRP A 110 -21.76 -14.22 -18.15
N GLU A 111 -22.69 -15.11 -18.42
CA GLU A 111 -23.34 -15.96 -17.43
C GLU A 111 -23.42 -17.38 -17.99
N THR A 112 -22.98 -18.37 -17.22
CA THR A 112 -22.96 -19.77 -17.62
C THR A 112 -23.74 -20.61 -16.63
N ALA A 113 -24.73 -21.34 -17.15
CA ALA A 113 -25.50 -22.30 -16.36
C ALA A 113 -24.60 -23.48 -15.99
N ILE A 114 -24.48 -23.72 -14.70
CA ILE A 114 -23.78 -24.86 -14.13
C ILE A 114 -24.74 -25.54 -13.18
N PRO A 115 -24.88 -26.89 -13.24
CA PRO A 115 -25.65 -27.61 -12.24
C PRO A 115 -25.01 -27.38 -10.87
N MET A 116 -25.59 -26.49 -10.08
CA MET A 116 -25.17 -26.24 -8.71
C MET A 116 -25.91 -27.17 -7.79
N PRO A 117 -25.27 -28.18 -7.22
CA PRO A 117 -25.97 -29.08 -6.30
C PRO A 117 -26.18 -28.47 -4.93
N ARG A 118 -25.64 -27.25 -4.66
CA ARG A 118 -25.58 -26.72 -3.28
C ARG A 118 -25.60 -25.22 -3.13
N SER A 119 -25.89 -24.79 -1.90
CA SER A 119 -25.72 -23.46 -1.35
C SER A 119 -24.25 -23.19 -1.04
N TRP A 120 -23.65 -22.14 -1.62
CA TRP A 120 -22.31 -21.57 -1.37
C TRP A 120 -21.16 -22.11 -2.23
N PRO A 121 -21.25 -22.09 -3.56
CA PRO A 121 -20.12 -22.44 -4.42
C PRO A 121 -18.97 -21.43 -4.26
N ILE A 122 -17.73 -21.91 -4.29
CA ILE A 122 -16.53 -21.10 -4.30
C ILE A 122 -15.96 -21.06 -5.72
N VAL A 123 -15.55 -19.88 -6.17
CA VAL A 123 -14.89 -19.68 -7.46
C VAL A 123 -13.39 -19.56 -7.24
N TYR A 124 -12.61 -20.39 -7.91
CA TYR A 124 -11.16 -20.44 -7.80
C TYR A 124 -10.50 -20.04 -9.11
N LYS A 125 -9.60 -19.06 -9.04
CA LYS A 125 -8.65 -18.81 -10.12
C LYS A 125 -7.57 -19.89 -10.11
N ILE A 126 -7.42 -20.61 -11.21
CA ILE A 126 -6.35 -21.58 -11.38
C ILE A 126 -5.18 -20.92 -12.12
N ASP A 127 -5.48 -20.32 -13.27
CA ASP A 127 -4.55 -19.50 -14.06
C ASP A 127 -5.36 -18.56 -14.97
N GLY A 128 -4.69 -17.81 -15.86
CA GLY A 128 -5.35 -16.86 -16.77
C GLY A 128 -6.30 -17.50 -17.80
N SER A 129 -6.45 -18.84 -17.81
CA SER A 129 -7.29 -19.58 -18.78
C SER A 129 -8.24 -20.57 -18.13
N HIS A 130 -8.16 -20.76 -16.81
CA HIS A 130 -8.92 -21.78 -16.09
C HIS A 130 -9.48 -21.22 -14.77
N LEU A 131 -10.80 -21.31 -14.65
CA LEU A 131 -11.57 -21.01 -13.47
C LEU A 131 -12.30 -22.28 -13.05
N VAL A 132 -12.17 -22.69 -11.80
CA VAL A 132 -12.91 -23.85 -11.25
C VAL A 132 -14.00 -23.36 -10.32
N VAL A 133 -15.18 -23.91 -10.52
CA VAL A 133 -16.32 -23.76 -9.62
C VAL A 133 -17.03 -25.10 -9.51
N GLU A 134 -17.27 -25.54 -8.29
CA GLU A 134 -17.83 -26.87 -8.03
C GLU A 134 -17.02 -27.96 -8.76
N ASN A 135 -17.69 -28.75 -9.58
CA ASN A 135 -17.10 -29.82 -10.37
C ASN A 135 -16.76 -29.44 -11.82
N SER A 136 -16.79 -28.16 -12.15
CA SER A 136 -16.62 -27.67 -13.51
C SER A 136 -15.46 -26.70 -13.64
N CYS A 137 -14.74 -26.74 -14.74
CA CYS A 137 -13.75 -25.78 -15.14
C CYS A 137 -14.25 -24.96 -16.32
N LEU A 138 -14.07 -23.65 -16.25
CA LEU A 138 -14.49 -22.70 -17.27
C LEU A 138 -13.31 -21.87 -17.75
N ASP A 139 -13.41 -21.36 -18.94
CA ASP A 139 -12.60 -20.26 -19.44
C ASP A 139 -13.09 -18.95 -18.76
N PRO A 140 -12.26 -18.25 -17.96
CA PRO A 140 -12.69 -17.09 -17.21
C PRO A 140 -13.14 -15.92 -18.09
N LYS A 141 -12.65 -15.79 -19.31
CA LYS A 141 -12.96 -14.69 -20.23
C LYS A 141 -14.29 -14.88 -20.97
N THR A 142 -14.67 -16.11 -21.22
CA THR A 142 -15.84 -16.42 -22.05
C THR A 142 -16.94 -17.20 -21.33
N GLY A 143 -16.68 -17.69 -20.14
CA GLY A 143 -17.57 -18.56 -19.38
C GLY A 143 -17.77 -19.95 -19.99
N LYS A 144 -17.03 -20.30 -21.06
CA LYS A 144 -17.16 -21.59 -21.70
C LYS A 144 -16.70 -22.73 -20.79
N ILE A 145 -17.57 -23.73 -20.60
CA ILE A 145 -17.19 -24.94 -19.85
C ILE A 145 -16.13 -25.70 -20.65
N LEU A 146 -14.96 -25.91 -20.06
CA LEU A 146 -13.84 -26.66 -20.61
C LEU A 146 -13.98 -28.16 -20.30
N TRP A 147 -14.35 -28.47 -19.05
CA TRP A 147 -14.68 -29.82 -18.62
C TRP A 147 -15.61 -29.80 -17.40
N THR A 148 -16.28 -30.93 -17.15
CA THR A 148 -17.04 -31.21 -15.92
C THR A 148 -16.65 -32.60 -15.43
N SER A 149 -16.37 -32.72 -14.15
CA SER A 149 -15.97 -33.95 -13.49
C SER A 149 -17.16 -34.66 -12.85
N SER A 150 -17.19 -35.99 -12.97
CA SER A 150 -18.11 -36.81 -12.18
C SER A 150 -17.49 -37.37 -10.90
N THR A 151 -16.17 -37.25 -10.75
CA THR A 151 -15.40 -37.77 -9.60
C THR A 151 -14.91 -36.68 -8.69
N PHE A 152 -14.47 -35.54 -9.21
CA PHE A 152 -14.17 -34.35 -8.43
C PHE A 152 -15.50 -33.65 -8.13
N ASN A 153 -15.93 -33.71 -6.90
CA ASN A 153 -17.16 -33.08 -6.46
C ASN A 153 -16.89 -32.46 -5.08
N GLU A 154 -17.07 -31.17 -4.98
CA GLU A 154 -16.96 -30.41 -3.74
C GLU A 154 -18.18 -30.64 -2.82
N ASP A 155 -18.91 -31.76 -3.02
CA ASP A 155 -20.04 -32.10 -2.18
C ASP A 155 -19.66 -32.34 -0.71
N THR A 156 -19.29 -31.25 -0.03
CA THR A 156 -18.64 -31.29 1.27
C THR A 156 -19.58 -31.01 2.44
N GLY A 157 -20.86 -30.91 2.23
CA GLY A 157 -21.79 -30.56 3.29
C GLY A 157 -21.88 -29.05 3.53
N ILE A 158 -22.85 -28.66 4.34
CA ILE A 158 -23.13 -27.26 4.66
C ILE A 158 -21.92 -26.66 5.43
N PHE A 159 -21.35 -25.56 4.94
CA PHE A 159 -20.33 -24.72 5.64
C PHE A 159 -18.89 -25.27 5.70
N SER A 160 -18.36 -25.96 4.72
CA SER A 160 -16.92 -26.24 4.69
C SER A 160 -16.21 -25.36 3.67
N ALA A 161 -15.19 -24.63 4.11
CA ALA A 161 -14.29 -23.91 3.22
C ALA A 161 -13.21 -24.85 2.70
N ASN A 162 -13.16 -25.00 1.40
CA ASN A 162 -12.09 -25.69 0.70
C ASN A 162 -11.03 -24.68 0.27
N VAL A 163 -9.83 -25.14 -0.03
CA VAL A 163 -8.75 -24.26 -0.46
C VAL A 163 -8.02 -24.85 -1.66
N TYR A 164 -7.69 -23.99 -2.62
CA TYR A 164 -6.76 -24.29 -3.71
C TYR A 164 -5.39 -23.69 -3.41
N SER A 165 -4.34 -24.50 -3.46
CA SER A 165 -2.96 -24.03 -3.40
C SER A 165 -2.37 -23.98 -4.80
N PRO A 166 -2.04 -22.78 -5.33
CA PRO A 166 -1.35 -22.65 -6.61
C PRO A 166 0.09 -23.20 -6.56
N GLU A 167 0.75 -23.17 -5.41
CA GLU A 167 2.11 -23.67 -5.19
C GLU A 167 2.18 -25.18 -5.36
N GLU A 168 1.27 -25.92 -4.73
CA GLU A 168 1.21 -27.36 -4.83
C GLU A 168 0.38 -27.83 -6.03
N ARG A 169 -0.37 -26.93 -6.66
CA ARG A 169 -1.38 -27.25 -7.67
C ARG A 169 -2.36 -28.31 -7.17
N MET A 170 -2.89 -28.09 -5.98
CA MET A 170 -3.78 -29.02 -5.32
C MET A 170 -4.99 -28.34 -4.71
N PHE A 171 -6.13 -29.03 -4.75
CA PHE A 171 -7.27 -28.73 -3.91
C PHE A 171 -7.21 -29.55 -2.63
N PHE A 172 -7.56 -28.93 -1.51
CA PHE A 172 -7.75 -29.60 -0.24
C PHE A 172 -9.22 -29.46 0.15
N ILE A 173 -9.92 -30.58 0.10
CA ILE A 173 -11.38 -30.64 0.19
C ILE A 173 -11.77 -31.47 1.41
N LYS A 174 -12.70 -30.95 2.20
CA LYS A 174 -13.29 -31.69 3.29
C LYS A 174 -14.54 -32.43 2.81
N VAL A 175 -14.54 -33.75 3.00
CA VAL A 175 -15.69 -34.63 2.72
C VAL A 175 -15.99 -35.46 3.96
N ASP A 176 -17.15 -35.24 4.58
CA ASP A 176 -17.56 -35.87 5.86
C ASP A 176 -16.46 -35.76 6.94
N SER A 177 -15.89 -36.86 7.38
CA SER A 177 -14.79 -36.89 8.36
C SER A 177 -13.41 -37.01 7.74
N PHE A 178 -13.27 -36.69 6.45
CA PHE A 178 -12.02 -36.81 5.73
C PHE A 178 -11.59 -35.49 5.14
N ILE A 179 -10.27 -35.28 5.06
CA ILE A 179 -9.66 -34.30 4.19
C ILE A 179 -9.08 -35.07 3.00
N GLN A 180 -9.34 -34.56 1.81
CA GLN A 180 -8.87 -35.13 0.54
C GLN A 180 -7.92 -34.15 -0.14
N GLY A 181 -6.79 -34.65 -0.62
CA GLY A 181 -5.89 -33.92 -1.50
C GLY A 181 -6.11 -34.35 -2.95
N TRP A 182 -6.41 -33.38 -3.80
CA TRP A 182 -6.67 -33.55 -5.22
C TRP A 182 -5.62 -32.81 -6.05
N SER A 183 -4.81 -33.54 -6.82
CA SER A 183 -3.80 -32.96 -7.70
C SER A 183 -4.43 -32.36 -8.94
N PHE A 184 -4.06 -31.13 -9.26
CA PHE A 184 -4.49 -30.38 -10.44
C PHE A 184 -3.28 -29.99 -11.32
N ALA A 185 -2.38 -30.92 -11.54
CA ALA A 185 -1.13 -30.70 -12.28
C ALA A 185 -1.36 -30.29 -13.75
N ASP A 186 -2.46 -30.70 -14.36
CA ASP A 186 -2.86 -30.33 -15.72
C ASP A 186 -4.30 -29.77 -15.71
N PRO A 187 -4.47 -28.43 -15.78
CA PRO A 187 -5.77 -27.76 -15.76
C PRO A 187 -6.71 -28.14 -16.92
N SER A 188 -6.19 -28.74 -18.00
CA SER A 188 -7.01 -29.23 -19.13
C SER A 188 -7.82 -30.47 -18.77
N ASN A 189 -7.54 -31.09 -17.65
CA ASN A 189 -8.20 -32.31 -17.17
C ASN A 189 -8.72 -32.12 -15.75
N PRO A 190 -9.79 -32.81 -15.33
CA PRO A 190 -10.26 -32.80 -13.96
C PRO A 190 -9.17 -33.24 -12.97
N PRO A 191 -9.14 -32.66 -11.72
CA PRO A 191 -8.19 -33.07 -10.73
C PRO A 191 -8.36 -34.52 -10.30
N VAL A 192 -7.26 -35.13 -9.82
CA VAL A 192 -7.20 -36.53 -9.40
C VAL A 192 -6.93 -36.58 -7.91
N MET A 193 -7.73 -37.33 -7.15
CA MET A 193 -7.49 -37.57 -5.73
C MET A 193 -6.21 -38.37 -5.55
N VAL A 194 -5.29 -37.83 -4.76
CA VAL A 194 -3.98 -38.45 -4.50
C VAL A 194 -3.87 -39.01 -3.09
N TRP A 195 -4.60 -38.43 -2.15
CA TRP A 195 -4.66 -38.94 -0.77
C TRP A 195 -5.97 -38.57 -0.07
N GLN A 196 -6.28 -39.31 1.01
CA GLN A 196 -7.40 -39.03 1.89
C GLN A 196 -7.01 -39.35 3.34
N THR A 197 -7.28 -38.43 4.26
CA THR A 197 -6.93 -38.57 5.68
C THR A 197 -8.14 -38.38 6.58
N TYR A 198 -8.31 -39.29 7.52
CA TYR A 198 -9.40 -39.25 8.49
C TYR A 198 -9.11 -38.21 9.58
N VAL A 199 -10.09 -37.36 9.87
CA VAL A 199 -10.05 -36.35 10.95
C VAL A 199 -11.03 -36.76 12.05
N PRO A 200 -10.55 -37.08 13.23
CA PRO A 200 -11.41 -37.48 14.37
C PRO A 200 -12.39 -36.35 14.72
N GLY A 201 -13.68 -36.67 14.82
CA GLY A 201 -14.69 -35.63 15.10
C GLY A 201 -14.95 -34.67 13.94
N GLY A 202 -14.56 -35.03 12.73
CA GLY A 202 -14.72 -34.21 11.53
C GLY A 202 -16.17 -33.88 11.19
N GLY A 203 -17.13 -34.81 11.37
CA GLY A 203 -18.57 -34.57 11.15
C GLY A 203 -18.93 -34.04 9.75
N LYS A 204 -20.24 -33.90 9.49
CA LYS A 204 -20.74 -33.41 8.19
C LYS A 204 -20.72 -31.87 8.01
N THR A 205 -20.39 -31.10 9.03
CA THR A 205 -20.59 -29.65 9.01
C THR A 205 -19.35 -28.89 9.49
N GLY A 206 -19.05 -27.81 8.83
CA GLY A 206 -18.41 -26.62 9.41
C GLY A 206 -16.93 -26.67 9.77
N ILE A 207 -16.09 -27.54 9.20
CA ILE A 207 -14.65 -27.48 9.44
C ILE A 207 -13.95 -26.89 8.21
N GLY A 208 -13.35 -25.69 8.38
CA GLY A 208 -12.55 -25.07 7.35
C GLY A 208 -11.13 -25.65 7.27
N THR A 209 -10.59 -25.71 6.05
CA THR A 209 -9.20 -26.03 5.75
C THR A 209 -8.43 -24.76 5.37
N THR A 210 -7.17 -24.67 5.78
CA THR A 210 -6.26 -23.57 5.42
C THR A 210 -4.95 -24.18 4.97
N TYR A 211 -4.32 -23.60 3.94
CA TYR A 211 -3.02 -24.04 3.46
C TYR A 211 -1.93 -23.03 3.86
N GLY A 212 -0.73 -23.51 4.15
CA GLY A 212 0.45 -22.67 4.34
C GLY A 212 1.75 -23.48 4.36
N GLU A 213 2.70 -23.09 3.51
CA GLU A 213 4.06 -23.69 3.41
C GLU A 213 4.09 -25.21 3.41
N GLY A 214 3.30 -25.86 2.55
CA GLY A 214 3.28 -27.33 2.42
C GLY A 214 2.45 -28.05 3.47
N LEU A 215 1.74 -27.32 4.34
CA LEU A 215 0.87 -27.88 5.38
C LEU A 215 -0.60 -27.53 5.14
N VAL A 216 -1.48 -28.45 5.46
CA VAL A 216 -2.94 -28.28 5.49
C VAL A 216 -3.40 -28.29 6.93
N PHE A 217 -3.93 -27.16 7.40
CA PHE A 217 -4.42 -27.01 8.78
C PHE A 217 -5.91 -27.33 8.81
N VAL A 218 -6.29 -28.21 9.72
CA VAL A 218 -7.67 -28.64 9.91
C VAL A 218 -8.01 -28.74 11.40
N GLY A 219 -9.18 -28.26 11.77
CA GLY A 219 -9.67 -28.38 13.14
C GLY A 219 -10.62 -29.59 13.33
N SER A 220 -11.19 -29.69 14.53
CA SER A 220 -12.07 -30.80 14.90
C SER A 220 -13.08 -30.38 15.96
N PHE A 221 -14.26 -30.98 15.94
CA PHE A 221 -15.23 -30.87 17.04
C PHE A 221 -14.75 -31.56 18.34
N MET A 222 -13.68 -32.35 18.29
CA MET A 222 -13.07 -33.00 19.44
C MET A 222 -11.96 -32.16 20.09
N ASN A 223 -12.01 -30.86 19.99
CA ASN A 223 -11.04 -29.93 20.58
C ASN A 223 -9.60 -30.20 20.13
N GLN A 224 -9.43 -30.41 18.81
CA GLN A 224 -8.13 -30.69 18.22
C GLN A 224 -7.86 -29.76 17.04
N GLN A 225 -6.64 -29.29 16.97
CA GLN A 225 -6.05 -28.66 15.80
C GLN A 225 -4.99 -29.62 15.23
N MET A 226 -5.02 -29.85 13.94
CA MET A 226 -4.12 -30.75 13.21
C MET A 226 -3.44 -30.01 12.06
N ALA A 227 -2.23 -30.46 11.69
CA ALA A 227 -1.62 -30.16 10.43
C ALA A 227 -1.28 -31.46 9.69
N LEU A 228 -1.57 -31.45 8.39
CA LEU A 228 -1.28 -32.54 7.46
C LEU A 228 -0.23 -32.07 6.46
N ASP A 229 0.64 -32.97 6.04
CA ASP A 229 1.52 -32.71 4.89
C ASP A 229 0.66 -32.60 3.63
N ALA A 230 0.82 -31.53 2.88
CA ALA A 230 -0.03 -31.21 1.73
C ALA A 230 0.09 -32.22 0.58
N LYS A 231 1.25 -32.86 0.40
CA LYS A 231 1.52 -33.81 -0.69
C LYS A 231 1.09 -35.23 -0.37
N THR A 232 1.22 -35.62 0.89
CA THR A 232 1.02 -37.02 1.31
C THR A 232 -0.24 -37.22 2.14
N GLY A 233 -0.77 -36.17 2.74
CA GLY A 233 -1.89 -36.23 3.69
C GLY A 233 -1.51 -36.83 5.06
N GLU A 234 -0.24 -37.10 5.31
CA GLU A 234 0.21 -37.60 6.62
C GLU A 234 0.03 -36.56 7.71
N VAL A 235 -0.39 -37.01 8.91
CA VAL A 235 -0.52 -36.12 10.07
C VAL A 235 0.86 -35.72 10.54
N VAL A 236 1.20 -34.43 10.46
CA VAL A 236 2.47 -33.88 10.93
C VAL A 236 2.41 -33.67 12.43
N TRP A 237 1.33 -33.07 12.93
CA TRP A 237 1.11 -32.85 14.35
C TRP A 237 -0.38 -32.73 14.69
N THR A 238 -0.70 -32.95 15.96
CA THR A 238 -2.02 -32.73 16.54
C THR A 238 -1.89 -32.08 17.91
N THR A 239 -2.62 -30.99 18.15
CA THR A 239 -2.62 -30.25 19.40
C THR A 239 -4.02 -30.19 19.97
N LEU A 240 -4.15 -30.47 21.30
CA LEU A 240 -5.41 -30.33 22.02
C LEU A 240 -5.65 -28.86 22.40
N THR A 241 -6.91 -28.42 22.23
CA THR A 241 -7.41 -27.10 22.59
C THR A 241 -8.47 -27.20 23.69
N LYS A 242 -8.90 -26.08 24.26
CA LYS A 242 -9.95 -26.12 25.29
C LYS A 242 -11.35 -26.28 24.70
N GLY A 243 -11.56 -25.77 23.52
CA GLY A 243 -12.81 -25.82 22.78
C GLY A 243 -12.64 -26.34 21.34
N PRO A 244 -13.74 -26.62 20.64
CA PRO A 244 -13.73 -27.06 19.25
C PRO A 244 -13.08 -26.05 18.33
N MET A 245 -12.40 -26.53 17.28
CA MET A 245 -11.77 -25.76 16.23
C MET A 245 -12.55 -25.96 14.93
N ILE A 246 -13.59 -25.15 14.70
CA ILE A 246 -14.55 -25.41 13.62
C ILE A 246 -14.30 -24.53 12.41
N PHE A 247 -14.18 -23.21 12.61
CA PHE A 247 -14.06 -22.24 11.52
C PHE A 247 -12.66 -22.20 10.97
N GLU A 248 -12.47 -21.46 9.87
CA GLU A 248 -11.18 -21.32 9.19
C GLU A 248 -10.17 -20.62 10.09
N GLY A 249 -8.90 -20.92 9.91
CA GLY A 249 -7.80 -20.14 10.47
C GLY A 249 -7.11 -19.34 9.38
N ALA A 250 -6.07 -18.62 9.77
CA ALA A 250 -5.18 -17.94 8.85
C ALA A 250 -3.72 -18.31 9.14
N TYR A 251 -2.92 -18.43 8.09
CA TYR A 251 -1.50 -18.73 8.18
C TYR A 251 -0.65 -17.53 7.75
N SER A 252 0.38 -17.21 8.51
CA SER A 252 1.41 -16.24 8.12
C SER A 252 2.70 -16.51 8.89
N ASP A 253 3.83 -16.47 8.20
CA ASP A 253 5.19 -16.50 8.78
C ASP A 253 5.41 -17.60 9.83
N GLY A 254 5.10 -18.83 9.47
CA GLY A 254 5.29 -19.99 10.38
C GLY A 254 4.32 -20.02 11.56
N ARG A 255 3.28 -19.19 11.55
CA ARG A 255 2.20 -19.14 12.55
C ARG A 255 0.87 -19.50 11.93
N PHE A 256 0.15 -20.36 12.59
CA PHE A 256 -1.24 -20.64 12.27
C PHE A 256 -2.15 -20.12 13.38
N ILE A 257 -3.14 -19.30 13.02
CA ILE A 257 -4.01 -18.62 13.99
C ILE A 257 -5.45 -18.99 13.74
N ARG A 258 -6.18 -19.33 14.81
CA ARG A 258 -7.58 -19.76 14.75
C ARG A 258 -8.32 -19.47 16.03
N GLY A 259 -9.61 -19.11 15.91
CA GLY A 259 -10.52 -18.95 17.04
C GLY A 259 -11.12 -20.27 17.52
N GLY A 260 -11.21 -20.45 18.85
CA GLY A 260 -11.97 -21.52 19.49
C GLY A 260 -13.45 -21.15 19.60
N THR A 261 -14.34 -22.10 19.24
CA THR A 261 -15.77 -21.80 19.08
C THR A 261 -16.50 -21.68 20.41
N ASP A 262 -16.13 -22.49 21.43
CA ASP A 262 -16.87 -22.54 22.69
C ASP A 262 -16.07 -22.00 23.90
N ASP A 263 -14.80 -21.70 23.74
CA ASP A 263 -13.91 -21.29 24.81
C ASP A 263 -13.49 -19.81 24.73
N ASN A 264 -14.03 -19.06 23.78
CA ASN A 264 -13.77 -17.63 23.57
C ASN A 264 -12.25 -17.30 23.52
N THR A 265 -11.47 -18.15 22.87
CA THR A 265 -10.01 -18.05 22.86
C THR A 265 -9.48 -18.06 21.43
N LEU A 266 -8.66 -17.07 21.09
CA LEU A 266 -7.86 -17.05 19.87
C LEU A 266 -6.53 -17.76 20.17
N TYR A 267 -6.16 -18.73 19.34
CA TYR A 267 -4.94 -19.52 19.47
C TYR A 267 -3.97 -19.21 18.36
N CYS A 268 -2.70 -19.08 18.69
CA CYS A 268 -1.60 -19.07 17.74
C CYS A 268 -0.73 -20.30 17.94
N PHE A 269 -0.60 -21.09 16.89
CA PHE A 269 0.22 -22.27 16.85
C PHE A 269 1.51 -22.01 16.07
N ASN A 270 2.60 -22.61 16.50
CA ASN A 270 3.75 -22.81 15.62
C ASN A 270 3.32 -23.78 14.51
N ALA A 271 3.42 -23.37 13.25
CA ALA A 271 2.91 -24.14 12.13
C ALA A 271 3.65 -25.48 11.95
N THR A 272 4.95 -25.53 12.28
CA THR A 272 5.81 -26.69 12.07
C THR A 272 5.58 -27.82 13.09
N ASP A 273 5.37 -27.48 14.37
CA ASP A 273 5.31 -28.45 15.47
C ASP A 273 4.01 -28.45 16.28
N GLY A 274 3.07 -27.56 15.96
CA GLY A 274 1.76 -27.44 16.60
C GLY A 274 1.78 -26.86 18.01
N ARG A 275 2.93 -26.43 18.53
CA ARG A 275 3.03 -25.85 19.87
C ARG A 275 2.27 -24.52 19.92
N ILE A 276 1.44 -24.34 20.96
CA ILE A 276 0.76 -23.06 21.21
C ILE A 276 1.81 -22.02 21.61
N LEU A 277 1.95 -20.98 20.80
CA LEU A 277 2.85 -19.85 21.03
C LEU A 277 2.24 -18.84 21.99
N TRP A 278 0.96 -18.53 21.80
CA TRP A 278 0.18 -17.68 22.68
C TRP A 278 -1.32 -17.94 22.53
N THR A 279 -2.09 -17.44 23.47
CA THR A 279 -3.55 -17.39 23.42
C THR A 279 -4.04 -16.02 23.84
N TYR A 280 -5.14 -15.56 23.26
CA TYR A 280 -5.85 -14.35 23.64
C TYR A 280 -7.32 -14.65 23.91
N SER A 281 -7.86 -14.13 25.02
CA SER A 281 -9.27 -14.20 25.34
C SER A 281 -9.77 -12.81 25.78
N PRO A 282 -10.87 -12.30 25.20
CA PRO A 282 -11.40 -10.98 25.55
C PRO A 282 -11.92 -10.84 26.99
N GLY A 283 -12.15 -11.96 27.68
CA GLY A 283 -12.65 -11.95 29.05
C GLY A 283 -14.17 -11.71 29.18
N THR A 284 -14.88 -11.68 28.06
CA THR A 284 -16.34 -11.56 28.01
C THR A 284 -16.99 -12.94 28.19
N SER A 285 -18.13 -13.00 28.95
CA SER A 285 -18.78 -14.30 29.27
C SER A 285 -19.57 -14.88 28.11
N ASP A 286 -19.98 -14.05 27.13
CA ASP A 286 -20.96 -14.41 26.11
C ASP A 286 -20.41 -14.39 24.70
N GLY A 287 -19.08 -14.20 24.56
CA GLY A 287 -18.37 -14.16 23.29
C GLY A 287 -17.79 -15.51 22.88
N TYR A 288 -17.65 -15.74 21.59
CA TYR A 288 -16.80 -16.75 20.98
C TYR A 288 -16.45 -16.37 19.56
N PHE A 289 -15.37 -16.91 19.05
CA PHE A 289 -14.90 -16.64 17.69
C PHE A 289 -15.59 -17.60 16.71
N THR A 290 -16.35 -17.05 15.75
CA THR A 290 -17.14 -17.83 14.80
C THR A 290 -16.72 -17.63 13.35
N THR A 291 -15.65 -16.88 13.15
CA THR A 291 -15.08 -16.58 11.83
C THR A 291 -13.59 -16.88 11.86
N GLY A 292 -12.89 -16.68 10.79
CA GLY A 292 -11.46 -16.77 10.82
C GLY A 292 -10.80 -15.37 10.78
N PRO A 293 -9.60 -15.25 11.35
CA PRO A 293 -8.90 -13.98 11.46
C PRO A 293 -8.39 -13.46 10.11
N ALA A 294 -8.23 -12.14 9.99
CA ALA A 294 -7.35 -11.53 9.01
C ALA A 294 -5.97 -11.27 9.63
N ILE A 295 -4.90 -11.45 8.85
CA ILE A 295 -3.52 -11.19 9.29
C ILE A 295 -2.87 -10.18 8.36
N ALA A 296 -2.50 -9.03 8.89
CA ALA A 296 -1.78 -7.99 8.16
C ALA A 296 -1.03 -7.07 9.13
N TYR A 297 0.01 -6.39 8.67
CA TYR A 297 0.71 -5.34 9.42
C TYR A 297 1.18 -5.77 10.82
N GLY A 298 1.57 -7.04 11.00
CA GLY A 298 1.98 -7.58 12.28
C GLY A 298 0.83 -7.78 13.29
N MET A 299 -0.41 -7.70 12.85
CA MET A 299 -1.60 -7.84 13.69
C MET A 299 -2.56 -8.90 13.15
N VAL A 300 -3.33 -9.45 14.06
CA VAL A 300 -4.45 -10.36 13.82
C VAL A 300 -5.73 -9.59 14.12
N TYR A 301 -6.63 -9.55 13.15
CA TYR A 301 -7.94 -8.90 13.29
C TYR A 301 -9.02 -9.98 13.31
N GLU A 302 -9.85 -9.98 14.35
CA GLU A 302 -10.88 -11.02 14.49
C GLU A 302 -12.15 -10.43 15.09
N LEU A 303 -13.28 -10.76 14.48
CA LEU A 303 -14.61 -10.45 15.01
C LEU A 303 -15.04 -11.50 16.01
N ASN A 304 -15.64 -11.03 17.10
CA ASN A 304 -16.18 -11.88 18.15
C ASN A 304 -17.70 -11.73 18.21
N LYS A 305 -18.39 -12.78 18.66
CA LYS A 305 -19.83 -12.75 18.87
C LYS A 305 -20.29 -11.66 19.85
N ASP A 306 -19.42 -11.17 20.72
CA ASP A 306 -19.71 -10.06 21.61
C ASP A 306 -19.90 -8.70 20.88
N GLY A 307 -19.79 -8.69 19.55
CA GLY A 307 -19.95 -7.53 18.68
C GLY A 307 -18.71 -6.69 18.49
N ASN A 308 -17.58 -7.13 19.05
CA ASN A 308 -16.32 -6.38 18.97
C ASN A 308 -15.38 -6.95 17.90
N LEU A 309 -14.65 -6.05 17.25
CA LEU A 309 -13.49 -6.36 16.43
C LEU A 309 -12.23 -6.13 17.27
N TYR A 310 -11.42 -7.16 17.40
CA TYR A 310 -10.16 -7.14 18.14
C TYR A 310 -8.96 -7.13 17.21
N ALA A 311 -7.98 -6.27 17.48
CA ALA A 311 -6.66 -6.33 16.87
C ALA A 311 -5.64 -6.77 17.91
N VAL A 312 -4.98 -7.88 17.63
CA VAL A 312 -4.03 -8.54 18.53
C VAL A 312 -2.67 -8.60 17.83
N ASP A 313 -1.60 -8.27 18.52
CA ASP A 313 -0.23 -8.38 18.03
C ASP A 313 0.10 -9.84 17.70
N VAL A 314 0.50 -10.10 16.45
CA VAL A 314 0.71 -11.47 15.91
C VAL A 314 1.85 -12.21 16.59
N ALA A 315 2.86 -11.50 17.09
CA ALA A 315 4.02 -12.12 17.72
C ALA A 315 3.76 -12.49 19.19
N THR A 316 2.99 -11.66 19.91
CA THR A 316 2.87 -11.74 21.38
C THR A 316 1.48 -12.14 21.87
N GLY A 317 0.45 -12.05 21.04
CA GLY A 317 -0.94 -12.30 21.45
C GLY A 317 -1.53 -11.20 22.33
N LYS A 318 -0.90 -10.02 22.41
CA LYS A 318 -1.41 -8.90 23.20
C LYS A 318 -2.40 -8.08 22.43
N LEU A 319 -3.49 -7.68 23.12
CA LEU A 319 -4.43 -6.72 22.54
C LEU A 319 -3.74 -5.40 22.23
N VAL A 320 -3.91 -4.92 20.99
CA VAL A 320 -3.45 -3.59 20.54
C VAL A 320 -4.60 -2.60 20.63
N TRP A 321 -5.74 -2.94 20.05
CA TRP A 321 -6.96 -2.15 20.15
C TRP A 321 -8.21 -3.03 19.99
N ALA A 322 -9.35 -2.50 20.41
CA ALA A 322 -10.65 -3.10 20.18
C ALA A 322 -11.63 -2.02 19.71
N TYR A 323 -12.43 -2.35 18.70
CA TYR A 323 -13.56 -1.54 18.25
C TYR A 323 -14.85 -2.16 18.75
N HIS A 324 -15.70 -1.36 19.41
CA HIS A 324 -17.00 -1.79 19.93
C HIS A 324 -18.10 -1.48 18.93
N GLY A 325 -18.65 -2.52 18.35
CA GLY A 325 -19.83 -2.42 17.48
C GLY A 325 -21.11 -2.13 18.26
N PRO A 326 -22.20 -1.74 17.57
CA PRO A 326 -23.45 -1.32 18.21
C PRO A 326 -24.30 -2.45 18.84
N GLY A 327 -23.91 -3.71 18.74
CA GLY A 327 -24.66 -4.85 19.26
C GLY A 327 -23.89 -6.16 19.29
N THR A 328 -24.54 -7.26 19.68
CA THR A 328 -23.97 -8.60 19.62
C THR A 328 -24.19 -9.22 18.25
N LEU A 329 -23.16 -9.86 17.70
CA LEU A 329 -23.21 -10.51 16.39
C LEU A 329 -23.55 -11.99 16.57
N LEU A 330 -24.58 -12.49 15.88
CA LEU A 330 -24.86 -13.94 15.86
C LEU A 330 -23.96 -14.68 14.91
N TRP A 331 -23.71 -14.10 13.73
CA TRP A 331 -22.82 -14.59 12.69
C TRP A 331 -22.07 -13.39 12.14
N PRO A 332 -20.93 -13.00 12.74
CA PRO A 332 -20.14 -11.91 12.23
C PRO A 332 -19.62 -12.26 10.82
N GLY A 333 -19.49 -11.23 9.98
CA GLY A 333 -18.75 -11.34 8.72
C GLY A 333 -17.25 -11.50 9.01
N TYR A 334 -16.48 -11.80 7.99
CA TYR A 334 -15.03 -11.89 8.10
C TYR A 334 -14.40 -10.50 7.95
N PRO A 335 -13.44 -10.13 8.81
CA PRO A 335 -12.68 -8.90 8.59
C PRO A 335 -11.80 -9.04 7.34
N THR A 336 -11.68 -7.96 6.59
CA THR A 336 -10.82 -7.87 5.41
C THR A 336 -9.88 -6.68 5.59
N VAL A 337 -8.62 -6.82 5.19
CA VAL A 337 -7.60 -5.80 5.41
C VAL A 337 -6.96 -5.38 4.09
N ALA A 338 -6.88 -4.09 3.85
CA ALA A 338 -6.15 -3.52 2.71
C ALA A 338 -5.77 -2.06 2.98
N ASP A 339 -4.66 -1.61 2.42
CA ASP A 339 -4.24 -0.19 2.41
C ASP A 339 -4.29 0.47 3.81
N GLY A 340 -3.78 -0.21 4.83
CA GLY A 340 -3.79 0.29 6.21
C GLY A 340 -5.18 0.40 6.85
N LYS A 341 -6.18 -0.26 6.27
CA LYS A 341 -7.58 -0.23 6.67
C LYS A 341 -8.09 -1.63 6.98
N VAL A 342 -9.03 -1.72 7.94
CA VAL A 342 -9.79 -2.94 8.23
C VAL A 342 -11.25 -2.68 7.91
N TYR A 343 -11.83 -3.56 7.14
CA TYR A 343 -13.24 -3.54 6.76
C TYR A 343 -13.96 -4.68 7.47
N ALA A 344 -15.05 -4.35 8.11
CA ALA A 344 -15.83 -5.33 8.86
C ALA A 344 -17.32 -4.94 8.91
N THR A 345 -18.17 -5.93 9.05
CA THR A 345 -19.57 -5.71 9.38
C THR A 345 -19.77 -5.81 10.87
N THR A 346 -20.36 -4.79 11.46
CA THR A 346 -20.71 -4.74 12.88
C THR A 346 -22.17 -4.39 13.04
N GLY A 347 -22.78 -4.72 14.19
CA GLY A 347 -24.18 -4.48 14.47
C GLY A 347 -25.00 -5.75 14.65
N GLU A 348 -26.24 -5.61 14.98
CA GLU A 348 -27.15 -6.70 15.24
C GLU A 348 -27.74 -7.22 13.91
N ILE A 349 -27.29 -8.41 13.48
CA ILE A 349 -27.92 -9.10 12.35
C ILE A 349 -29.20 -9.78 12.86
N ALA A 350 -30.32 -9.53 12.18
CA ALA A 350 -31.60 -10.12 12.53
C ALA A 350 -31.51 -11.65 12.64
N GLN A 351 -31.87 -12.19 13.77
CA GLN A 351 -32.02 -13.63 13.97
C GLN A 351 -33.47 -14.03 13.65
N TYR A 352 -33.62 -15.31 13.25
CA TYR A 352 -34.90 -16.02 13.14
C TYR A 352 -36.01 -15.45 14.02
N GLY A 353 -36.90 -14.62 13.43
CA GLY A 353 -38.10 -14.10 14.11
C GLY A 353 -37.94 -12.86 14.98
N GLY A 354 -36.83 -12.12 14.91
CA GLY A 354 -36.57 -10.88 15.64
C GLY A 354 -36.63 -9.61 14.76
N GLN A 355 -36.76 -8.44 15.40
CA GLN A 355 -36.69 -7.16 14.70
C GLN A 355 -35.35 -6.98 13.99
N VAL A 356 -35.36 -6.40 12.80
CA VAL A 356 -34.15 -6.06 12.03
C VAL A 356 -33.32 -5.06 12.83
N GLY A 357 -32.13 -5.50 13.28
CA GLY A 357 -31.16 -4.63 13.91
C GLY A 357 -30.44 -3.77 12.85
N THR A 358 -29.87 -2.66 13.26
CA THR A 358 -29.05 -1.81 12.37
C THR A 358 -27.66 -2.41 12.20
N SER A 359 -27.36 -2.88 10.99
CA SER A 359 -26.01 -3.32 10.63
C SER A 359 -25.23 -2.16 10.04
N GLU A 360 -23.95 -2.09 10.38
CA GLU A 360 -22.99 -1.13 9.83
C GLU A 360 -21.84 -1.84 9.15
N PHE A 361 -21.52 -1.43 7.95
CA PHE A 361 -20.23 -1.74 7.33
C PHE A 361 -19.26 -0.64 7.71
N VAL A 362 -18.15 -1.00 8.39
CA VAL A 362 -17.21 -0.04 8.94
C VAL A 362 -15.84 -0.19 8.29
N CYS A 363 -15.20 0.95 8.06
CA CYS A 363 -13.79 1.05 7.74
C CYS A 363 -13.04 1.65 8.92
N LEU A 364 -12.05 0.94 9.42
CA LEU A 364 -11.22 1.37 10.54
C LEU A 364 -9.78 1.53 10.08
N ASN A 365 -9.03 2.40 10.74
CA ASN A 365 -7.58 2.41 10.63
C ASN A 365 -7.02 1.12 11.24
N ALA A 366 -6.25 0.35 10.46
CA ALA A 366 -5.74 -0.96 10.87
C ALA A 366 -4.85 -0.89 12.12
N TYR A 367 -4.10 0.18 12.29
CA TYR A 367 -3.12 0.32 13.39
C TYR A 367 -3.73 0.81 14.70
N THR A 368 -4.82 1.61 14.63
CA THR A 368 -5.37 2.31 15.80
C THR A 368 -6.80 1.95 16.14
N GLY A 369 -7.53 1.26 15.25
CA GLY A 369 -8.95 0.99 15.39
C GLY A 369 -9.85 2.22 15.25
N ALA A 370 -9.31 3.39 14.87
CA ALA A 370 -10.09 4.60 14.68
C ALA A 370 -11.00 4.46 13.45
N VAL A 371 -12.27 4.85 13.61
CA VAL A 371 -13.25 4.84 12.51
C VAL A 371 -12.83 5.85 11.45
N LYS A 372 -12.68 5.39 10.20
CA LYS A 372 -12.50 6.25 9.04
C LYS A 372 -13.84 6.64 8.44
N TRP A 373 -14.71 5.65 8.19
CA TRP A 373 -16.06 5.86 7.70
C TRP A 373 -16.98 4.68 8.05
N LYS A 374 -18.26 4.90 7.90
CA LYS A 374 -19.32 3.90 8.07
C LYS A 374 -20.30 3.98 6.94
N LEU A 375 -20.77 2.85 6.47
CA LEU A 375 -21.85 2.72 5.50
C LEU A 375 -23.00 1.95 6.14
N PRO A 376 -24.17 2.56 6.34
CA PRO A 376 -25.35 1.84 6.81
C PRO A 376 -25.80 0.86 5.72
N ILE A 377 -26.03 -0.39 6.11
CA ILE A 377 -26.53 -1.45 5.24
C ILE A 377 -27.65 -2.18 5.98
N GLU A 378 -28.66 -2.63 5.24
CA GLU A 378 -29.79 -3.35 5.85
C GLU A 378 -29.37 -4.73 6.36
N ALA A 379 -28.57 -5.44 5.56
CA ALA A 379 -27.90 -6.70 5.93
C ALA A 379 -26.69 -6.93 5.02
N LEU A 380 -25.70 -7.69 5.49
CA LEU A 380 -24.73 -8.37 4.60
C LEU A 380 -25.13 -9.84 4.52
N ALA A 381 -24.74 -10.50 3.44
CA ALA A 381 -24.84 -11.95 3.38
C ALA A 381 -24.12 -12.57 4.60
N PRO A 382 -24.75 -13.51 5.31
CA PRO A 382 -24.12 -14.12 6.47
C PRO A 382 -22.80 -14.78 6.04
N ARG A 383 -21.70 -14.47 6.76
CA ARG A 383 -20.37 -15.01 6.55
C ARG A 383 -19.62 -14.52 5.31
N GLU A 384 -19.96 -13.37 4.76
CA GLU A 384 -19.17 -12.83 3.65
C GLU A 384 -17.91 -12.11 4.11
N SER A 385 -16.82 -12.38 3.38
CA SER A 385 -15.69 -11.46 3.29
C SER A 385 -15.95 -10.48 2.16
N VAL A 386 -15.65 -9.24 2.39
CA VAL A 386 -15.58 -8.23 1.33
C VAL A 386 -14.37 -8.56 0.47
N ALA A 387 -14.56 -8.67 -0.84
CA ALA A 387 -13.43 -8.79 -1.74
C ALA A 387 -12.81 -7.40 -1.97
N VAL A 388 -11.48 -7.32 -1.86
CA VAL A 388 -10.73 -6.11 -2.20
C VAL A 388 -9.91 -6.39 -3.43
N ALA A 389 -10.23 -5.73 -4.52
CA ALA A 389 -9.47 -5.85 -5.76
C ALA A 389 -9.57 -4.56 -6.57
N TYR A 390 -8.58 -4.28 -7.43
CA TYR A 390 -8.58 -3.16 -8.37
C TYR A 390 -8.78 -1.78 -7.71
N GLY A 391 -8.41 -1.63 -6.43
CA GLY A 391 -8.66 -0.38 -5.69
C GLY A 391 -10.07 -0.22 -5.14
N HIS A 392 -10.93 -1.20 -5.29
CA HIS A 392 -12.34 -1.19 -4.90
C HIS A 392 -12.66 -2.27 -3.86
N LEU A 393 -13.76 -2.07 -3.16
CA LEU A 393 -14.40 -3.09 -2.34
C LEU A 393 -15.62 -3.63 -3.10
N TYR A 394 -15.74 -4.93 -3.13
CA TYR A 394 -16.91 -5.61 -3.68
C TYR A 394 -17.62 -6.36 -2.57
N LEU A 395 -18.92 -6.13 -2.45
CA LEU A 395 -19.75 -6.74 -1.41
C LEU A 395 -21.14 -7.11 -1.94
N ILE A 396 -21.78 -8.02 -1.25
CA ILE A 396 -23.15 -8.48 -1.55
C ILE A 396 -24.05 -8.00 -0.39
N PRO A 397 -24.74 -6.87 -0.54
CA PRO A 397 -25.70 -6.42 0.47
C PRO A 397 -26.98 -7.26 0.38
N GLY A 398 -27.52 -7.64 1.53
CA GLY A 398 -28.83 -8.22 1.62
C GLY A 398 -29.91 -7.16 1.74
N THR A 399 -31.08 -7.42 1.15
CA THR A 399 -32.31 -6.67 1.40
C THR A 399 -33.24 -7.54 2.22
N VAL A 400 -33.71 -6.99 3.34
CA VAL A 400 -34.76 -7.66 4.14
C VAL A 400 -36.09 -7.51 3.42
N THR A 401 -36.72 -8.64 3.07
CA THR A 401 -38.00 -8.64 2.43
C THR A 401 -39.11 -9.00 3.45
N ASP A 402 -40.29 -8.38 3.33
CA ASP A 402 -41.49 -8.71 4.12
C ASP A 402 -42.04 -10.13 3.82
N ALA A 403 -41.33 -10.90 3.00
CA ALA A 403 -41.74 -12.28 2.68
C ALA A 403 -41.38 -13.19 3.86
N VAL A 404 -42.40 -13.65 4.56
CA VAL A 404 -42.26 -14.61 5.66
C VAL A 404 -42.40 -16.03 5.13
N ASP A 405 -41.43 -16.90 5.45
CA ASP A 405 -41.56 -18.33 5.18
C ASP A 405 -42.79 -18.88 5.92
N SER A 406 -43.73 -19.39 5.17
CA SER A 406 -44.97 -19.95 5.68
C SER A 406 -44.80 -21.18 6.60
N ILE A 407 -43.63 -21.79 6.63
CA ILE A 407 -43.30 -22.97 7.45
C ILE A 407 -42.50 -22.55 8.71
N SER A 408 -41.56 -21.63 8.61
CA SER A 408 -40.67 -21.24 9.73
C SER A 408 -41.06 -19.90 10.35
N GLY A 409 -41.83 -19.06 9.67
CA GLY A 409 -42.18 -17.71 10.14
C GLY A 409 -41.02 -16.70 10.06
N ASN A 410 -39.99 -17.00 9.29
CA ASN A 410 -38.78 -16.17 9.17
C ASN A 410 -38.87 -15.22 7.98
N GLU A 411 -38.37 -14.02 8.15
CA GLU A 411 -38.15 -13.07 7.05
C GLU A 411 -36.96 -13.57 6.19
N TYR A 412 -37.12 -13.47 4.86
CA TYR A 412 -36.04 -13.80 3.92
C TYR A 412 -35.17 -12.58 3.63
N THR A 413 -33.88 -12.76 3.65
CA THR A 413 -32.92 -11.82 3.10
C THR A 413 -32.60 -12.25 1.68
N ASN A 414 -32.92 -11.43 0.68
CA ASN A 414 -32.53 -11.64 -0.71
C ASN A 414 -31.16 -11.03 -0.98
N PHE A 415 -30.30 -11.80 -1.63
CA PHE A 415 -28.98 -11.37 -2.08
C PHE A 415 -29.01 -11.34 -3.60
N ASP A 416 -29.46 -10.23 -4.15
CA ASP A 416 -29.67 -10.06 -5.58
C ASP A 416 -28.81 -8.94 -6.19
N GLN A 417 -27.84 -8.41 -5.41
CA GLN A 417 -27.01 -7.32 -5.86
C GLN A 417 -25.54 -7.55 -5.49
N VAL A 418 -24.64 -7.08 -6.36
CA VAL A 418 -23.25 -6.84 -6.07
C VAL A 418 -23.02 -5.34 -6.11
N TRP A 419 -22.36 -4.81 -5.10
CA TRP A 419 -21.96 -3.40 -5.05
C TRP A 419 -20.45 -3.29 -5.17
N ALA A 420 -19.99 -2.32 -5.98
CA ALA A 420 -18.62 -1.82 -5.89
C ALA A 420 -18.61 -0.52 -5.11
N ILE A 421 -17.72 -0.45 -4.13
CA ILE A 421 -17.45 0.74 -3.33
C ILE A 421 -16.03 1.18 -3.65
N GLY A 422 -15.87 2.45 -3.95
CA GLY A 422 -14.58 3.01 -4.30
C GLY A 422 -14.69 4.50 -4.55
N GLU A 423 -13.59 5.10 -4.92
CA GLU A 423 -13.57 6.42 -5.51
C GLU A 423 -13.69 6.24 -7.03
N PRO A 424 -14.42 7.14 -7.77
CA PRO A 424 -14.39 7.10 -9.23
C PRO A 424 -12.94 7.11 -9.69
N GLU A 425 -12.62 6.30 -10.68
CA GLU A 425 -11.25 5.97 -11.08
C GLU A 425 -10.30 7.17 -11.09
N ILE A 426 -9.55 7.33 -10.02
CA ILE A 426 -8.28 8.02 -10.08
C ILE A 426 -7.33 6.98 -10.64
N VAL A 427 -6.90 7.16 -11.89
CA VAL A 427 -5.88 6.29 -12.49
C VAL A 427 -4.70 6.26 -11.54
N ALA A 428 -4.59 5.20 -10.74
CA ALA A 428 -3.52 5.07 -9.76
C ALA A 428 -2.21 5.05 -10.54
N SER A 429 -1.52 6.19 -10.59
CA SER A 429 -0.24 6.32 -11.24
C SER A 429 0.85 6.22 -10.21
N ASN A 430 1.70 5.22 -10.33
CA ASN A 430 2.90 5.10 -9.54
C ASN A 430 3.97 6.07 -10.05
N TRP A 431 4.78 6.58 -9.13
CA TRP A 431 6.00 7.32 -9.41
C TRP A 431 7.11 6.70 -8.56
N PRO A 432 7.65 5.52 -8.98
CA PRO A 432 8.35 4.61 -8.08
C PRO A 432 9.76 5.08 -7.68
N MET A 433 10.33 6.04 -8.39
CA MET A 433 11.66 6.55 -8.07
C MET A 433 11.83 7.98 -8.56
N TRP A 434 12.98 8.57 -8.28
CA TRP A 434 13.32 9.88 -8.78
C TRP A 434 13.15 9.94 -10.31
N ARG A 435 12.36 10.89 -10.78
CA ARG A 435 12.01 11.09 -12.18
C ARG A 435 11.27 9.91 -12.84
N PHE A 436 10.43 9.23 -12.08
CA PHE A 436 9.43 8.26 -12.51
C PHE A 436 10.00 6.85 -12.79
N ASP A 437 10.93 6.70 -13.69
CA ASP A 437 11.47 5.42 -14.15
C ASP A 437 13.01 5.43 -14.21
N PRO A 438 13.67 4.27 -14.42
CA PRO A 438 15.12 4.21 -14.48
C PRO A 438 15.76 5.04 -15.62
N SER A 439 15.03 5.35 -16.68
CA SER A 439 15.51 6.19 -17.79
C SER A 439 15.35 7.69 -17.54
N HIS A 440 14.72 8.07 -16.43
CA HIS A 440 14.42 9.43 -15.99
C HIS A 440 13.45 10.17 -16.94
N SER A 441 12.38 9.49 -17.35
CA SER A 441 11.38 10.08 -18.25
C SER A 441 10.61 11.25 -17.62
N SER A 442 10.42 11.27 -16.31
CA SER A 442 9.65 12.30 -15.55
C SER A 442 8.24 12.55 -16.09
N THR A 443 7.58 11.50 -16.59
CA THR A 443 6.28 11.61 -17.25
C THR A 443 5.24 10.76 -16.60
N ALA A 444 4.07 11.32 -16.25
CA ALA A 444 2.87 10.61 -15.83
C ALA A 444 1.77 10.74 -16.89
N GLN A 445 0.76 9.87 -16.82
CA GLN A 445 -0.35 9.89 -17.76
C GLN A 445 -1.31 11.04 -17.51
N VAL A 446 -1.67 11.29 -16.25
CA VAL A 446 -2.61 12.33 -15.83
C VAL A 446 -2.06 13.10 -14.65
N GLY A 447 -2.28 14.41 -14.64
CA GLY A 447 -1.89 15.28 -13.54
C GLY A 447 -2.89 16.42 -13.33
N PRO A 448 -2.87 17.08 -12.16
CA PRO A 448 -3.85 18.11 -11.84
C PRO A 448 -3.76 19.30 -12.81
N SER A 449 -4.90 19.85 -13.19
CA SER A 449 -4.99 21.05 -14.03
C SER A 449 -5.03 22.33 -13.20
N ASN A 450 -5.40 22.21 -11.94
CA ASN A 450 -5.45 23.26 -10.94
C ASN A 450 -4.72 22.82 -9.68
N LEU A 451 -4.29 23.78 -8.86
CA LEU A 451 -3.56 23.52 -7.62
C LEU A 451 -4.43 23.90 -6.42
N SER A 452 -5.17 22.96 -5.88
CA SER A 452 -5.82 23.08 -4.57
C SER A 452 -5.05 22.23 -3.55
N LEU A 453 -4.67 22.83 -2.42
CA LEU A 453 -3.98 22.11 -1.36
C LEU A 453 -4.91 21.02 -0.77
N SER A 454 -4.52 19.77 -0.92
CA SER A 454 -5.26 18.62 -0.40
C SER A 454 -4.84 18.33 1.04
N TRP A 455 -3.55 18.23 1.28
CA TRP A 455 -2.97 18.05 2.60
C TRP A 455 -1.50 18.52 2.66
N ASN A 456 -1.00 18.68 3.88
CA ASN A 456 0.43 18.80 4.15
C ASN A 456 0.80 17.99 5.40
N PHE A 457 2.05 17.51 5.43
CA PHE A 457 2.64 16.79 6.55
C PHE A 457 3.94 17.44 6.96
N THR A 458 4.09 17.73 8.26
CA THR A 458 5.28 18.41 8.81
C THR A 458 6.28 17.40 9.37
N THR A 459 7.51 17.41 8.86
CA THR A 459 8.68 16.68 9.38
C THR A 459 9.41 17.54 10.43
N GLN A 460 10.63 17.16 10.84
CA GLN A 460 11.45 17.94 11.77
C GLN A 460 12.69 18.58 11.10
N GLY A 461 12.74 18.59 9.76
CA GLY A 461 13.81 19.17 8.96
C GLY A 461 13.36 19.39 7.52
N SER A 462 14.15 20.10 6.72
CA SER A 462 13.82 20.36 5.32
C SER A 462 13.64 19.08 4.53
N VAL A 463 12.63 19.04 3.65
CA VAL A 463 12.37 17.94 2.72
C VAL A 463 12.81 18.37 1.34
N ILE A 464 14.06 18.05 0.99
CA ILE A 464 14.65 18.39 -0.31
C ILE A 464 14.66 17.21 -1.28
N SER A 465 14.48 15.98 -0.76
CA SER A 465 14.26 14.80 -1.60
C SER A 465 12.96 14.96 -2.39
N SER A 466 12.94 14.47 -3.62
CA SER A 466 11.69 14.38 -4.38
C SER A 466 10.88 13.19 -3.88
N PRO A 467 9.56 13.34 -3.70
CA PRO A 467 8.72 12.24 -3.29
C PRO A 467 8.71 11.11 -4.33
N SER A 468 8.61 9.86 -3.86
CA SER A 468 8.24 8.73 -4.68
C SER A 468 6.88 8.22 -4.23
N VAL A 469 6.03 7.80 -5.16
CA VAL A 469 4.66 7.36 -4.86
C VAL A 469 4.43 5.99 -5.46
N VAL A 470 4.17 5.01 -4.61
CA VAL A 470 3.86 3.64 -5.05
C VAL A 470 2.74 3.09 -4.17
N ASN A 471 1.75 2.50 -4.80
CA ASN A 471 0.63 1.86 -4.10
C ASN A 471 -0.02 2.78 -3.06
N ASN A 472 -0.28 4.04 -3.46
CA ASN A 472 -0.89 5.08 -2.63
C ASN A 472 -0.11 5.45 -1.36
N ILE A 473 1.19 5.16 -1.34
CA ILE A 473 2.10 5.60 -0.28
C ILE A 473 3.12 6.56 -0.88
N VAL A 474 3.28 7.71 -0.23
CA VAL A 474 4.30 8.72 -0.55
C VAL A 474 5.52 8.48 0.33
N TYR A 475 6.67 8.33 -0.29
CA TYR A 475 7.95 8.13 0.41
C TYR A 475 8.83 9.35 0.22
N VAL A 476 9.38 9.86 1.31
CA VAL A 476 10.31 11.01 1.30
C VAL A 476 11.44 10.83 2.29
N GLY A 477 12.61 11.36 1.94
CA GLY A 477 13.72 11.58 2.87
C GLY A 477 13.67 13.00 3.45
N SER A 478 14.06 13.18 4.68
CA SER A 478 14.14 14.47 5.34
C SER A 478 15.53 14.72 5.93
N GLN A 479 15.92 15.98 6.00
CA GLN A 479 17.17 16.40 6.67
C GLN A 479 17.14 16.19 8.18
N ASP A 480 15.99 15.82 8.76
CA ASP A 480 15.89 15.39 10.15
C ASP A 480 16.38 13.97 10.42
N LYS A 481 17.00 13.35 9.41
CA LYS A 481 17.54 11.98 9.43
C LYS A 481 16.48 10.88 9.46
N ASN A 482 15.30 11.14 8.91
CA ASN A 482 14.29 10.11 8.79
C ASN A 482 13.85 9.94 7.33
N VAL A 483 13.47 8.71 7.03
CA VAL A 483 12.66 8.37 5.87
C VAL A 483 11.21 8.24 6.35
N TYR A 484 10.28 8.81 5.61
CA TYR A 484 8.86 8.82 5.94
C TYR A 484 8.06 8.12 4.86
N ALA A 485 7.04 7.36 5.27
CA ALA A 485 5.96 6.87 4.42
C ALA A 485 4.65 7.48 4.87
N LEU A 486 3.94 8.11 3.94
CA LEU A 486 2.71 8.85 4.18
C LEU A 486 1.60 8.32 3.27
N GLY A 487 0.36 8.33 3.71
CA GLY A 487 -0.80 8.03 2.86
C GLY A 487 -0.94 9.08 1.76
N ALA A 488 -0.98 8.66 0.48
CA ALA A 488 -0.97 9.57 -0.66
C ALA A 488 -2.19 10.50 -0.69
N PHE A 489 -3.35 10.03 -0.25
CA PHE A 489 -4.58 10.83 -0.25
C PHE A 489 -4.80 11.62 1.04
N SER A 490 -4.28 11.13 2.16
CA SER A 490 -4.56 11.69 3.50
C SER A 490 -3.40 12.45 4.12
N GLY A 491 -2.17 12.24 3.65
CA GLY A 491 -0.95 12.74 4.29
C GLY A 491 -0.68 12.11 5.67
N SER A 492 -1.45 11.08 6.08
CA SER A 492 -1.24 10.43 7.38
C SER A 492 0.08 9.68 7.42
N LEU A 493 0.80 9.76 8.53
CA LEU A 493 2.01 8.98 8.73
C LEU A 493 1.67 7.49 8.81
N ILE A 494 2.29 6.69 7.93
CA ILE A 494 2.22 5.23 7.98
C ILE A 494 3.36 4.71 8.83
N TRP A 495 4.60 5.05 8.46
CA TRP A 495 5.79 4.75 9.24
C TRP A 495 6.88 5.80 9.03
N LYS A 496 7.86 5.80 9.93
CA LYS A 496 9.12 6.51 9.75
C LYS A 496 10.30 5.66 10.22
N PHE A 497 11.41 5.77 9.54
CA PHE A 497 12.66 5.09 9.87
C PHE A 497 13.77 6.09 10.10
N ALA A 498 14.48 5.96 11.24
CA ALA A 498 15.60 6.83 11.58
C ALA A 498 16.92 6.29 10.99
N THR A 499 17.63 7.13 10.25
CA THR A 499 18.95 6.89 9.67
C THR A 499 20.04 7.62 10.48
N GLU A 500 21.32 7.36 10.16
CA GLU A 500 22.42 8.01 10.86
C GLU A 500 22.76 9.40 10.30
N GLY A 501 22.40 9.66 9.01
CA GLY A 501 22.61 10.94 8.32
C GLY A 501 21.34 11.54 7.74
N ALA A 502 21.39 12.80 7.33
CA ALA A 502 20.30 13.45 6.62
C ALA A 502 19.95 12.72 5.33
N GLN A 503 18.65 12.60 5.01
CA GLN A 503 18.18 11.93 3.81
C GLN A 503 17.88 12.98 2.73
N VAL A 504 18.78 13.09 1.78
CA VAL A 504 18.69 14.07 0.68
C VAL A 504 18.43 13.42 -0.66
N SER A 505 18.79 12.14 -0.83
CA SER A 505 18.45 11.38 -2.03
C SER A 505 16.96 11.04 -2.06
N SER A 506 16.39 11.00 -3.26
CA SER A 506 15.00 10.60 -3.44
C SER A 506 14.88 9.08 -3.34
N PRO A 507 13.91 8.55 -2.59
CA PRO A 507 13.72 7.10 -2.47
C PRO A 507 13.38 6.45 -3.81
N ALA A 508 13.82 5.20 -4.01
CA ALA A 508 13.39 4.34 -5.11
C ALA A 508 12.67 3.12 -4.54
N ILE A 509 11.55 2.76 -5.12
CA ILE A 509 10.73 1.63 -4.68
C ILE A 509 10.66 0.59 -5.80
N SER A 510 11.02 -0.64 -5.47
CA SER A 510 10.91 -1.78 -6.37
C SER A 510 10.63 -3.04 -5.57
N ASN A 511 9.69 -3.87 -6.03
CA ASN A 511 9.34 -5.16 -5.43
C ASN A 511 9.09 -5.08 -3.91
N GLY A 512 8.30 -4.09 -3.46
CA GLY A 512 7.97 -3.90 -2.05
C GLY A 512 9.13 -3.42 -1.16
N ARG A 513 10.26 -3.05 -1.75
CA ARG A 513 11.44 -2.54 -1.06
C ARG A 513 11.69 -1.08 -1.40
N LEU A 514 12.09 -0.31 -0.40
CA LEU A 514 12.52 1.07 -0.54
C LEU A 514 14.05 1.13 -0.45
N TYR A 515 14.66 1.85 -1.38
CA TYR A 515 16.10 2.10 -1.42
C TYR A 515 16.35 3.61 -1.33
N THR A 516 17.26 4.04 -0.46
CA THR A 516 17.61 5.45 -0.29
C THR A 516 19.06 5.61 0.17
N GLY A 517 19.69 6.71 -0.17
CA GLY A 517 21.04 7.07 0.27
C GLY A 517 21.01 8.19 1.29
N GLY A 518 21.90 8.15 2.25
CA GLY A 518 22.04 9.17 3.29
C GLY A 518 23.40 9.87 3.33
N ASP A 519 23.45 11.02 3.98
CA ASP A 519 24.70 11.77 4.25
C ASP A 519 25.70 11.00 5.14
N ASP A 520 25.28 9.88 5.70
CA ASP A 520 26.12 8.95 6.46
C ASP A 520 26.91 7.96 5.57
N GLY A 521 26.73 8.04 4.25
CA GLY A 521 27.41 7.17 3.30
C GLY A 521 26.81 5.77 3.15
N TYR A 522 25.65 5.51 3.75
CA TYR A 522 24.94 4.25 3.60
C TYR A 522 23.85 4.32 2.54
N VAL A 523 23.72 3.26 1.78
CA VAL A 523 22.49 2.92 1.07
C VAL A 523 21.68 2.00 1.97
N TYR A 524 20.44 2.37 2.19
CA TYR A 524 19.49 1.63 3.01
C TYR A 524 18.47 0.91 2.13
N CYS A 525 18.14 -0.32 2.50
CA CYS A 525 16.99 -1.05 1.96
C CYS A 525 16.00 -1.31 3.09
N LEU A 526 14.82 -0.78 2.95
CA LEU A 526 13.73 -0.93 3.91
C LEU A 526 12.57 -1.68 3.25
N ASP A 527 11.78 -2.37 4.05
CA ASP A 527 10.45 -2.78 3.64
C ASP A 527 9.59 -1.54 3.34
N ALA A 528 9.04 -1.44 2.15
CA ALA A 528 8.29 -0.26 1.73
C ALA A 528 7.00 -0.04 2.55
N TYR A 529 6.38 -1.11 3.04
CA TYR A 529 5.10 -1.04 3.76
C TYR A 529 5.24 -0.85 5.26
N THR A 530 6.31 -1.40 5.85
CA THR A 530 6.52 -1.39 7.30
C THR A 530 7.67 -0.50 7.77
N GLY A 531 8.57 -0.09 6.87
CA GLY A 531 9.79 0.62 7.22
C GLY A 531 10.85 -0.24 7.90
N THR A 532 10.69 -1.57 7.91
CA THR A 532 11.68 -2.48 8.52
C THR A 532 12.97 -2.50 7.70
N LEU A 533 14.12 -2.42 8.38
CA LEU A 533 15.42 -2.48 7.73
C LEU A 533 15.72 -3.92 7.27
N TYR A 534 15.91 -4.13 5.97
CA TYR A 534 16.44 -5.38 5.42
C TYR A 534 17.96 -5.40 5.47
N TRP A 535 18.58 -4.36 4.88
CA TRP A 535 20.04 -4.21 4.87
C TRP A 535 20.45 -2.75 4.74
N ARG A 536 21.68 -2.46 5.09
CA ARG A 536 22.36 -1.22 4.74
C ARG A 536 23.79 -1.51 4.31
N THR A 537 24.28 -0.81 3.32
CA THR A 537 25.62 -1.00 2.76
C THR A 537 26.35 0.33 2.70
N PHE A 538 27.56 0.37 3.23
CA PHE A 538 28.41 1.55 3.18
C PHE A 538 29.07 1.65 1.80
N VAL A 539 28.84 2.79 1.11
CA VAL A 539 29.31 3.05 -0.26
C VAL A 539 30.15 4.34 -0.34
N ASN A 540 30.86 4.66 0.71
CA ASN A 540 31.73 5.81 0.77
C ASN A 540 33.16 5.33 1.06
N GLY A 541 34.05 5.55 0.10
CA GLY A 541 35.51 5.30 0.31
C GLY A 541 36.17 6.45 1.06
N ASP A 542 37.52 6.37 1.19
CA ASP A 542 38.33 7.48 1.71
C ASP A 542 38.18 8.69 0.76
N LEU A 543 37.45 9.70 1.19
CA LEU A 543 37.19 10.91 0.42
C LEU A 543 38.51 11.69 0.19
N PRO A 544 38.97 11.87 -1.05
CA PRO A 544 40.10 12.73 -1.34
C PRO A 544 39.75 14.21 -1.23
N TYR A 545 38.46 14.57 -1.06
CA TYR A 545 37.96 15.93 -1.09
C TYR A 545 37.11 16.26 0.14
N THR A 546 37.38 17.37 0.79
CA THR A 546 36.56 17.94 1.86
C THR A 546 35.37 18.70 1.25
N TYR A 547 34.39 17.98 0.75
CA TYR A 547 33.08 18.54 0.43
C TYR A 547 32.25 18.63 1.71
N GLY A 548 31.55 19.78 1.87
CA GLY A 548 30.66 19.97 3.01
C GLY A 548 29.66 18.80 3.16
N SER A 549 28.95 18.73 4.21
CA SER A 549 28.18 17.69 4.87
C SER A 549 27.28 16.72 4.06
N PHE A 550 27.41 16.55 2.73
CA PHE A 550 26.51 15.74 1.91
C PHE A 550 27.28 14.63 1.18
N VAL A 551 27.13 13.38 1.61
CA VAL A 551 27.93 12.25 1.11
C VAL A 551 27.25 11.50 -0.05
N LEU A 552 25.93 11.32 -0.03
CA LEU A 552 25.18 10.67 -1.09
C LEU A 552 24.04 11.57 -1.59
N LYS A 553 24.30 12.36 -2.63
CA LYS A 553 23.28 13.17 -3.32
C LYS A 553 22.58 12.40 -4.44
N SER A 554 23.28 11.40 -5.01
CA SER A 554 22.74 10.54 -6.07
C SER A 554 21.52 9.78 -5.57
N SER A 555 20.41 9.90 -6.26
CA SER A 555 19.22 9.08 -5.99
C SER A 555 19.40 7.70 -6.62
N PRO A 556 19.08 6.60 -5.92
CA PRO A 556 19.25 5.26 -6.45
C PRO A 556 18.31 5.00 -7.63
N ALA A 557 18.82 4.31 -8.65
CA ALA A 557 18.03 3.70 -9.71
C ALA A 557 18.00 2.19 -9.49
N VAL A 558 16.83 1.57 -9.68
CA VAL A 558 16.65 0.11 -9.50
C VAL A 558 16.29 -0.51 -10.84
N PHE A 559 17.11 -1.47 -11.27
CA PHE A 559 16.89 -2.15 -12.54
C PHE A 559 17.44 -3.59 -12.47
N GLU A 560 16.66 -4.57 -12.95
CA GLU A 560 17.03 -6.00 -13.04
C GLU A 560 17.68 -6.55 -11.75
N GLY A 561 17.05 -6.26 -10.58
CA GLY A 561 17.50 -6.79 -9.30
C GLY A 561 18.76 -6.13 -8.73
N ARG A 562 19.18 -4.99 -9.27
CA ARG A 562 20.32 -4.19 -8.79
C ARG A 562 19.91 -2.76 -8.46
N VAL A 563 20.61 -2.20 -7.47
CA VAL A 563 20.53 -0.80 -7.07
C VAL A 563 21.80 -0.09 -7.51
N TYR A 564 21.66 0.92 -8.34
CA TYR A 564 22.77 1.72 -8.85
C TYR A 564 22.80 3.08 -8.16
N VAL A 565 23.95 3.49 -7.67
CA VAL A 565 24.10 4.77 -6.96
C VAL A 565 25.51 5.33 -7.18
N GLY A 566 25.58 6.62 -7.47
CA GLY A 566 26.83 7.37 -7.53
C GLY A 566 27.27 7.85 -6.15
N SER A 567 28.58 7.96 -5.90
CA SER A 567 29.15 8.41 -4.65
C SER A 567 30.14 9.54 -4.84
N LEU A 568 30.28 10.39 -3.84
CA LEU A 568 31.31 11.44 -3.82
C LEU A 568 32.75 10.90 -3.76
N ASP A 569 32.93 9.62 -3.45
CA ASP A 569 34.24 8.96 -3.53
C ASP A 569 34.69 8.68 -4.97
N GLY A 570 33.89 9.07 -5.96
CA GLY A 570 34.17 8.88 -7.38
C GLY A 570 33.82 7.50 -7.92
N ASN A 571 33.10 6.68 -7.17
CA ASN A 571 32.64 5.39 -7.65
C ASN A 571 31.15 5.37 -8.00
N MET A 572 30.83 4.72 -9.11
CA MET A 572 29.48 4.20 -9.38
C MET A 572 29.40 2.79 -8.79
N TYR A 573 28.40 2.56 -7.96
CA TYR A 573 28.16 1.28 -7.30
C TYR A 573 26.94 0.57 -7.88
N ALA A 574 27.01 -0.75 -8.02
CA ALA A 574 25.88 -1.62 -8.21
C ALA A 574 25.80 -2.60 -7.04
N LEU A 575 24.65 -2.61 -6.36
CA LEU A 575 24.37 -3.49 -5.24
C LEU A 575 23.28 -4.48 -5.63
N ASP A 576 23.41 -5.72 -5.21
CA ASP A 576 22.29 -6.67 -5.26
C ASP A 576 21.11 -6.13 -4.44
N ALA A 577 19.96 -5.97 -5.07
CA ALA A 577 18.79 -5.35 -4.46
C ALA A 577 18.23 -6.15 -3.27
N THR A 578 18.50 -7.46 -3.22
CA THR A 578 17.97 -8.36 -2.16
C THR A 578 18.89 -8.36 -0.94
N THR A 579 20.18 -8.41 -1.15
CA THR A 579 21.18 -8.64 -0.09
C THR A 579 21.99 -7.41 0.28
N GLY A 580 22.03 -6.39 -0.58
CA GLY A 580 22.88 -5.22 -0.43
C GLY A 580 24.37 -5.48 -0.69
N HIS A 581 24.72 -6.68 -1.22
CA HIS A 581 26.10 -6.97 -1.61
C HIS A 581 26.51 -6.09 -2.78
N ILE A 582 27.74 -5.53 -2.74
CA ILE A 582 28.31 -4.79 -3.87
C ILE A 582 28.70 -5.79 -4.94
N ASP A 583 27.92 -5.88 -6.04
CA ASP A 583 28.21 -6.75 -7.18
C ASP A 583 29.43 -6.23 -7.95
N TRP A 584 29.46 -4.92 -8.19
CA TRP A 584 30.58 -4.24 -8.81
C TRP A 584 30.64 -2.76 -8.43
N LYS A 585 31.79 -2.16 -8.62
CA LYS A 585 31.99 -0.71 -8.59
C LYS A 585 32.89 -0.28 -9.73
N TYR A 586 32.68 0.92 -10.23
CA TYR A 586 33.49 1.54 -11.28
C TYR A 586 34.02 2.87 -10.79
N GLU A 587 35.33 3.06 -10.80
CA GLU A 587 36.02 4.28 -10.39
C GLU A 587 36.13 5.27 -11.55
N THR A 588 35.64 6.50 -11.35
CA THR A 588 35.77 7.64 -12.28
C THR A 588 36.91 8.56 -11.87
N GLY A 589 37.14 9.64 -12.65
CA GLY A 589 38.19 10.63 -12.31
C GLY A 589 37.75 11.70 -11.30
N GLY A 590 36.50 11.68 -10.83
CA GLY A 590 35.92 12.67 -9.91
C GLY A 590 34.63 12.25 -9.26
N PRO A 591 34.06 13.06 -8.36
CA PRO A 591 32.84 12.73 -7.63
C PRO A 591 31.62 12.57 -8.57
N ILE A 592 30.70 11.68 -8.15
CA ILE A 592 29.44 11.42 -8.86
C ILE A 592 28.29 11.93 -8.03
N LEU A 593 27.73 13.08 -8.42
CA LEU A 593 26.55 13.68 -7.79
C LEU A 593 25.28 13.34 -8.54
N SER A 594 25.40 13.03 -9.83
CA SER A 594 24.27 12.69 -10.68
C SER A 594 23.60 11.38 -10.26
N SER A 595 22.29 11.34 -10.39
CA SER A 595 21.53 10.07 -10.29
C SER A 595 21.71 9.29 -11.60
N PRO A 596 21.96 7.98 -11.56
CA PRO A 596 22.15 7.19 -12.78
C PRO A 596 20.83 6.95 -13.51
N ALA A 597 20.84 7.17 -14.83
CA ALA A 597 19.76 6.71 -15.72
C ALA A 597 20.12 5.34 -16.29
N VAL A 598 19.13 4.46 -16.44
CA VAL A 598 19.32 3.10 -16.97
C VAL A 598 18.40 2.90 -18.16
N ASP A 599 18.98 2.48 -19.29
CA ASP A 599 18.21 2.13 -20.49
C ASP A 599 18.94 1.04 -21.29
N ASN A 600 18.20 0.06 -21.80
CA ASN A 600 18.70 -1.04 -22.63
C ASN A 600 19.99 -1.71 -22.09
N GLY A 601 20.04 -1.96 -20.77
CA GLY A 601 21.20 -2.58 -20.10
C GLY A 601 22.43 -1.67 -19.99
N GLY A 602 22.34 -0.39 -20.34
CA GLY A 602 23.35 0.64 -20.14
C GLY A 602 23.02 1.53 -18.96
N ILE A 603 24.03 1.88 -18.16
CA ILE A 603 23.93 2.88 -17.09
C ILE A 603 24.62 4.16 -17.55
N TYR A 604 23.91 5.26 -17.47
CA TYR A 604 24.36 6.58 -17.85
C TYR A 604 24.42 7.49 -16.63
N PHE A 605 25.56 8.13 -16.42
CA PHE A 605 25.75 9.08 -15.33
C PHE A 605 26.89 10.06 -15.64
N THR A 606 26.90 11.19 -14.95
CA THR A 606 27.94 12.19 -15.10
C THR A 606 28.85 12.22 -13.86
N SER A 607 30.14 12.41 -14.09
CA SER A 607 31.18 12.63 -13.07
C SER A 607 31.81 13.98 -13.26
N GLU A 608 32.16 14.64 -12.15
CA GLU A 608 32.90 15.92 -12.15
C GLU A 608 34.40 15.64 -12.13
N GLU A 609 35.01 15.52 -13.28
CA GLU A 609 36.45 15.37 -13.41
C GLU A 609 37.19 16.73 -13.44
N PRO A 610 38.47 16.81 -13.12
CA PRO A 610 39.19 18.07 -13.14
C PRO A 610 39.11 18.78 -14.49
N ASN A 611 38.47 19.96 -14.50
CA ASN A 611 38.24 20.84 -15.65
C ASN A 611 37.25 20.32 -16.73
N THR A 612 36.50 19.24 -16.48
CA THR A 612 35.49 18.75 -17.42
C THR A 612 34.42 17.94 -16.71
N GLY A 613 33.19 18.02 -17.18
CA GLY A 613 32.21 16.98 -16.90
C GLY A 613 32.39 15.79 -17.82
N VAL A 614 32.22 14.61 -17.34
CA VAL A 614 32.32 13.41 -18.17
C VAL A 614 31.05 12.59 -18.05
N LEU A 615 30.40 12.33 -19.17
CA LEU A 615 29.27 11.39 -19.25
C LEU A 615 29.80 9.98 -19.51
N TYR A 616 29.38 9.06 -18.72
CA TYR A 616 29.73 7.65 -18.81
C TYR A 616 28.57 6.80 -19.26
N LYS A 617 28.85 5.76 -20.03
CA LYS A 617 27.99 4.60 -20.22
C LYS A 617 28.72 3.34 -19.78
N LEU A 618 28.16 2.65 -18.79
CA LEU A 618 28.63 1.34 -18.36
C LEU A 618 27.61 0.27 -18.73
N ASP A 619 28.07 -0.97 -18.84
CA ASP A 619 27.22 -2.15 -18.89
C ASP A 619 26.60 -2.40 -17.50
N ALA A 620 25.29 -2.48 -17.41
CA ALA A 620 24.57 -2.59 -16.13
C ALA A 620 24.89 -3.87 -15.36
N ALA A 621 25.14 -4.97 -16.07
CA ALA A 621 25.37 -6.27 -15.46
C ALA A 621 26.81 -6.42 -14.92
N SER A 622 27.81 -5.90 -15.64
CA SER A 622 29.21 -6.11 -15.35
C SER A 622 29.95 -4.89 -14.80
N GLY A 623 29.39 -3.68 -14.93
CA GLY A 623 30.09 -2.42 -14.64
C GLY A 623 31.17 -2.07 -15.66
N GLY A 624 31.28 -2.81 -16.78
CA GLY A 624 32.29 -2.56 -17.81
C GLY A 624 32.03 -1.27 -18.56
N LEU A 625 33.08 -0.46 -18.81
CA LEU A 625 32.96 0.76 -19.59
C LEU A 625 32.58 0.43 -21.04
N ILE A 626 31.49 0.99 -21.53
CA ILE A 626 31.10 0.91 -22.95
C ILE A 626 31.70 2.10 -23.70
N TRP A 627 31.42 3.30 -23.21
CA TRP A 627 32.01 4.55 -23.71
C TRP A 627 31.97 5.64 -22.63
N LYS A 628 32.80 6.67 -22.85
CA LYS A 628 32.71 7.92 -22.09
C LYS A 628 32.88 9.10 -23.03
N GLN A 629 32.22 10.22 -22.72
CA GLN A 629 32.22 11.43 -23.52
C GLN A 629 32.52 12.63 -22.63
N ASP A 630 33.60 13.36 -22.95
CA ASP A 630 33.88 14.63 -22.31
C ASP A 630 32.85 15.68 -22.69
N LEU A 631 32.31 16.35 -21.67
CA LEU A 631 31.37 17.46 -21.84
C LEU A 631 32.13 18.75 -21.57
N PRO A 632 32.53 19.54 -22.62
CA PRO A 632 33.42 20.68 -22.47
C PRO A 632 32.81 21.79 -21.62
N PHE A 633 33.54 22.28 -20.63
CA PHE A 633 33.27 23.51 -19.87
C PHE A 633 33.94 24.72 -20.54
N GLU A 634 33.21 25.84 -20.69
CA GLU A 634 33.81 27.09 -21.15
C GLU A 634 34.35 27.96 -19.99
N TYR A 635 33.94 27.72 -18.75
CA TYR A 635 34.36 28.46 -17.58
C TYR A 635 35.04 27.57 -16.56
N GLN A 636 36.30 27.84 -16.24
CA GLN A 636 37.00 27.25 -15.13
C GLN A 636 36.62 28.00 -13.85
N PHE A 637 35.82 27.35 -12.99
CA PHE A 637 35.58 27.87 -11.64
C PHE A 637 36.77 27.49 -10.74
N THR A 638 37.50 28.50 -10.24
CA THR A 638 38.56 28.29 -9.23
C THR A 638 37.88 28.22 -7.84
N GLY A 639 37.38 27.08 -7.43
CA GLY A 639 37.03 26.85 -6.03
C GLY A 639 35.69 26.29 -5.66
N GLY A 640 34.98 25.56 -6.53
CA GLY A 640 33.72 24.91 -6.15
C GLY A 640 33.39 23.75 -7.05
N THR A 641 33.00 22.66 -6.49
CA THR A 641 32.31 21.55 -7.15
C THR A 641 30.93 22.03 -7.53
N GLU A 642 30.62 22.08 -8.76
CA GLU A 642 29.27 22.47 -9.13
C GLU A 642 28.81 21.89 -10.46
N MET A 643 28.08 20.86 -10.28
CA MET A 643 26.68 20.70 -10.60
C MET A 643 26.44 20.36 -12.06
N ILE A 644 26.70 19.10 -12.35
CA ILE A 644 26.25 18.48 -13.61
C ILE A 644 24.90 17.83 -13.31
N GLY A 645 23.87 18.16 -14.10
CA GLY A 645 22.56 17.54 -13.98
C GLY A 645 22.61 16.03 -14.28
N SER A 646 21.65 15.29 -13.74
CA SER A 646 21.54 13.86 -14.04
C SER A 646 21.05 13.67 -15.48
N PRO A 647 21.57 12.70 -16.22
CA PRO A 647 21.15 12.43 -17.59
C PRO A 647 19.74 11.85 -17.64
N SER A 648 19.07 12.04 -18.78
CA SER A 648 17.87 11.26 -19.16
C SER A 648 18.12 10.59 -20.52
N VAL A 649 17.45 9.45 -20.72
CA VAL A 649 17.66 8.64 -21.93
C VAL A 649 16.33 8.36 -22.58
N ALA A 650 16.22 8.66 -23.85
CA ALA A 650 15.02 8.33 -24.61
C ALA A 650 15.33 8.24 -26.10
N SER A 651 14.66 7.34 -26.79
CA SER A 651 14.73 7.20 -28.26
C SER A 651 16.16 7.07 -28.81
N GLY A 652 17.06 6.43 -28.06
CA GLY A 652 18.47 6.23 -28.45
C GLY A 652 19.34 7.48 -28.30
N VAL A 653 18.86 8.52 -27.58
CA VAL A 653 19.62 9.74 -27.29
C VAL A 653 19.74 9.91 -25.78
N VAL A 654 20.95 10.24 -25.31
CA VAL A 654 21.20 10.67 -23.95
C VAL A 654 21.17 12.18 -23.91
N PHE A 655 20.36 12.74 -23.04
CA PHE A 655 20.29 14.18 -22.81
C PHE A 655 21.05 14.50 -21.52
N ALA A 656 22.08 15.29 -21.61
CA ALA A 656 22.93 15.66 -20.49
C ALA A 656 23.16 17.17 -20.44
N SER A 657 23.49 17.68 -19.27
CA SER A 657 23.94 19.06 -19.10
C SER A 657 25.37 19.07 -18.58
N ALA A 658 26.16 20.03 -19.05
CA ALA A 658 27.45 20.33 -18.48
C ALA A 658 27.60 21.85 -18.40
N ASP A 659 28.39 22.29 -17.47
CA ASP A 659 28.46 23.66 -17.04
C ASP A 659 27.04 24.26 -16.83
N LEU A 660 26.99 25.51 -16.54
CA LEU A 660 25.78 26.19 -16.11
C LEU A 660 24.81 26.54 -17.24
N ARG A 661 25.08 26.14 -18.51
CA ARG A 661 24.37 26.72 -19.69
C ARG A 661 24.25 25.76 -20.87
N THR A 662 24.95 24.64 -20.85
CA THR A 662 25.11 23.82 -22.03
C THR A 662 24.39 22.48 -21.90
N TYR A 663 23.53 22.18 -22.82
CA TYR A 663 22.84 20.91 -22.95
C TYR A 663 23.28 20.19 -24.22
N PHE A 664 23.35 18.86 -24.10
CA PHE A 664 23.83 17.98 -25.16
C PHE A 664 22.78 16.90 -25.48
N GLY A 665 22.59 16.64 -26.76
CA GLY A 665 22.00 15.39 -27.25
C GLY A 665 23.15 14.49 -27.73
N ILE A 666 23.25 13.30 -27.21
CA ILE A 666 24.37 12.37 -27.39
C ILE A 666 23.80 11.04 -27.87
N ASP A 667 24.39 10.44 -28.90
CA ASP A 667 23.99 9.11 -29.36
C ASP A 667 24.26 8.07 -28.27
N ALA A 668 23.21 7.40 -27.83
CA ALA A 668 23.28 6.45 -26.73
C ALA A 668 24.15 5.21 -27.02
N ASN A 669 24.39 4.89 -28.30
CA ASN A 669 25.20 3.73 -28.70
C ASN A 669 26.68 4.07 -28.84
N THR A 670 26.98 5.24 -29.46
CA THR A 670 28.35 5.61 -29.80
C THR A 670 28.99 6.57 -28.79
N GLY A 671 28.19 7.36 -28.08
CA GLY A 671 28.65 8.44 -27.22
C GLY A 671 28.95 9.74 -27.98
N ASP A 672 28.70 9.82 -29.30
CA ASP A 672 28.97 11.00 -30.09
C ASP A 672 27.95 12.12 -29.83
N ILE A 673 28.42 13.37 -29.75
CA ILE A 673 27.54 14.54 -29.60
C ILE A 673 26.82 14.76 -30.93
N ILE A 674 25.47 14.65 -30.88
CA ILE A 674 24.59 14.90 -32.02
C ILE A 674 24.37 16.41 -32.20
N TRP A 675 24.06 17.06 -31.07
CA TRP A 675 23.84 18.53 -31.03
C TRP A 675 24.22 19.10 -29.68
N THR A 676 24.46 20.39 -29.66
CA THR A 676 24.72 21.20 -28.48
C THR A 676 23.79 22.40 -28.47
N PHE A 677 23.09 22.63 -27.36
CA PHE A 677 22.32 23.86 -27.13
C PHE A 677 22.96 24.63 -26.00
N ARG A 678 23.18 25.92 -26.23
CA ARG A 678 23.69 26.84 -25.24
C ARG A 678 22.66 27.95 -25.03
N ASP A 679 22.23 28.13 -23.79
CA ASP A 679 21.34 29.21 -23.44
C ASP A 679 22.14 30.53 -23.37
N PRO A 680 21.84 31.52 -24.25
CA PRO A 680 22.58 32.77 -24.30
C PRO A 680 22.32 33.65 -23.06
N ASP A 681 21.16 33.47 -22.42
CA ASP A 681 20.65 34.34 -21.35
C ASP A 681 20.86 33.77 -19.93
N ALA A 682 21.36 32.55 -19.84
CA ALA A 682 21.59 31.89 -18.54
C ALA A 682 22.74 32.58 -17.78
N MET A 683 22.48 33.00 -16.57
CA MET A 683 23.45 33.83 -15.81
C MET A 683 24.22 33.12 -14.71
N GLU A 684 23.76 32.02 -14.14
CA GLU A 684 24.44 31.27 -13.04
C GLU A 684 23.74 29.95 -12.78
N PHE A 685 24.47 29.01 -12.15
CA PHE A 685 24.13 27.70 -11.54
C PHE A 685 22.79 27.05 -11.88
N ILE A 686 22.84 25.98 -12.65
CA ILE A 686 21.67 25.08 -12.86
C ILE A 686 22.07 23.63 -12.60
N VAL A 687 21.27 22.93 -11.78
CA VAL A 687 21.44 21.50 -11.43
C VAL A 687 20.31 20.66 -12.01
N SER A 688 19.42 21.29 -12.76
CA SER A 688 18.22 20.62 -13.26
C SER A 688 18.55 19.61 -14.36
N SER A 689 17.83 18.52 -14.34
CA SER A 689 17.94 17.47 -15.34
C SER A 689 16.86 17.64 -16.43
N PRO A 690 17.19 17.44 -17.69
CA PRO A 690 16.25 17.60 -18.79
C PRO A 690 15.19 16.48 -18.81
N ILE A 691 13.98 16.78 -19.28
CA ILE A 691 12.94 15.76 -19.52
C ILE A 691 12.60 15.69 -21.01
N TYR A 692 12.44 14.46 -21.51
CA TYR A 692 12.04 14.19 -22.88
C TYR A 692 10.58 13.74 -22.95
N VAL A 693 9.80 14.37 -23.84
CA VAL A 693 8.41 13.97 -24.12
C VAL A 693 8.10 14.15 -25.60
N ASN A 694 7.75 13.07 -26.28
CA ASN A 694 7.21 13.13 -27.65
C ASN A 694 8.04 14.00 -28.64
N GLY A 695 9.38 13.86 -28.59
CA GLY A 695 10.28 14.64 -29.47
C GLY A 695 10.61 16.06 -28.97
N GLN A 696 10.07 16.45 -27.83
CA GLN A 696 10.40 17.71 -27.16
C GLN A 696 11.31 17.43 -25.97
N LEU A 697 12.27 18.33 -25.74
CA LEU A 697 13.10 18.30 -24.53
C LEU A 697 12.82 19.58 -23.73
N TYR A 698 12.46 19.44 -22.47
CA TYR A 698 12.26 20.57 -21.58
C TYR A 698 13.48 20.70 -20.66
N ILE A 699 14.09 21.84 -20.69
CA ILE A 699 15.26 22.21 -19.91
C ILE A 699 14.96 23.42 -19.04
N ILE A 700 15.68 23.56 -17.96
CA ILE A 700 15.55 24.72 -17.06
C ILE A 700 16.86 25.49 -17.05
N ASP A 701 16.79 26.80 -17.28
CA ASP A 701 17.82 27.74 -16.84
C ASP A 701 17.45 28.32 -15.45
N LYS A 702 18.26 29.27 -14.95
CA LYS A 702 18.04 29.84 -13.63
C LYS A 702 16.64 30.44 -13.42
N PHE A 703 16.02 30.99 -14.44
CA PHE A 703 14.76 31.75 -14.34
C PHE A 703 13.71 31.34 -15.36
N SER A 704 14.06 30.42 -16.26
CA SER A 704 13.16 30.01 -17.34
C SER A 704 13.13 28.52 -17.54
N ILE A 705 12.01 28.03 -18.04
CA ILE A 705 11.93 26.71 -18.67
C ILE A 705 11.86 26.88 -20.19
N THR A 706 12.66 26.13 -20.92
CA THR A 706 12.78 26.19 -22.38
C THR A 706 12.47 24.85 -22.99
N SER A 707 11.61 24.83 -24.03
CA SER A 707 11.37 23.67 -24.86
C SER A 707 12.32 23.64 -26.04
N LEU A 708 13.01 22.51 -26.23
CA LEU A 708 13.86 22.27 -27.39
C LEU A 708 13.27 21.13 -28.24
N ASN A 709 13.54 21.17 -29.54
CA ASN A 709 13.39 19.98 -30.39
C ASN A 709 14.48 18.95 -29.98
N ALA A 710 14.09 17.81 -29.50
CA ALA A 710 15.02 16.81 -28.96
C ALA A 710 16.00 16.22 -30.00
N THR A 711 15.63 16.24 -31.28
CA THR A 711 16.48 15.73 -32.38
C THR A 711 17.52 16.75 -32.83
N THR A 712 17.19 18.06 -32.81
CA THR A 712 18.05 19.12 -33.39
C THR A 712 18.66 20.04 -32.35
N GLY A 713 18.18 20.03 -31.12
CA GLY A 713 18.56 20.98 -30.06
C GLY A 713 18.06 22.43 -30.29
N GLN A 714 17.21 22.67 -31.26
CA GLN A 714 16.66 24.01 -31.51
C GLN A 714 15.58 24.39 -30.53
N SER A 715 15.62 25.62 -30.01
CA SER A 715 14.60 26.16 -29.10
C SER A 715 13.27 26.37 -29.82
N ASN A 716 12.18 25.93 -29.23
CA ASN A 716 10.81 26.13 -29.70
C ASN A 716 10.15 27.33 -29.00
N TRP A 717 10.25 27.38 -27.70
CA TRP A 717 9.71 28.43 -26.81
C TRP A 717 10.41 28.43 -25.46
N SER A 718 10.28 29.56 -24.75
CA SER A 718 10.75 29.70 -23.36
C SER A 718 9.70 30.43 -22.52
N PHE A 719 9.56 30.06 -21.27
CA PHE A 719 8.71 30.69 -20.26
C PHE A 719 9.56 31.20 -19.12
N PHE A 720 9.56 32.53 -18.90
CA PHE A 720 10.27 33.19 -17.81
C PHE A 720 9.42 33.18 -16.53
N THR A 721 9.94 32.59 -15.45
CA THR A 721 9.23 32.46 -14.17
C THR A 721 9.33 33.71 -13.31
N GLY A 722 10.41 34.46 -13.41
CA GLY A 722 10.78 35.53 -12.49
C GLY A 722 11.48 35.06 -11.22
N ASP A 723 11.44 33.75 -10.93
CA ASP A 723 12.01 33.09 -9.76
C ASP A 723 13.09 32.10 -10.17
N GLU A 724 14.06 31.86 -9.29
CA GLU A 724 15.10 30.85 -9.53
C GLU A 724 14.55 29.42 -9.52
N LEU A 725 15.04 28.61 -10.44
CA LEU A 725 14.65 27.22 -10.64
C LEU A 725 15.83 26.29 -10.34
N TYR A 726 15.66 25.35 -9.41
CA TYR A 726 16.64 24.31 -9.07
C TYR A 726 16.06 22.91 -9.24
N ALA A 727 14.77 22.77 -9.05
CA ALA A 727 14.06 21.50 -9.17
C ALA A 727 13.89 21.11 -10.64
N SER A 728 14.06 19.82 -10.97
CA SER A 728 13.77 19.34 -12.32
C SER A 728 12.26 19.39 -12.61
N PRO A 729 11.84 19.71 -13.85
CA PRO A 729 10.44 19.73 -14.20
C PRO A 729 9.85 18.32 -14.26
N SER A 730 8.52 18.23 -14.24
CA SER A 730 7.77 17.00 -14.47
C SER A 730 6.66 17.26 -15.48
N TYR A 731 6.20 16.20 -16.16
CA TYR A 731 5.19 16.30 -17.21
C TYR A 731 4.05 15.31 -16.96
N ALA A 732 2.83 15.74 -17.24
CA ALA A 732 1.66 14.87 -17.32
C ALA A 732 0.59 15.49 -18.22
N ASP A 733 0.02 14.69 -19.13
CA ASP A 733 -1.15 15.04 -19.93
C ASP A 733 -1.07 16.44 -20.57
N GLY A 734 0.01 16.73 -21.29
CA GLY A 734 0.19 18.04 -21.96
C GLY A 734 0.56 19.19 -21.03
N LYS A 735 0.81 18.93 -19.75
CA LYS A 735 1.13 19.95 -18.74
C LYS A 735 2.54 19.76 -18.21
N ILE A 736 3.23 20.86 -17.94
CA ILE A 736 4.54 20.89 -17.31
C ILE A 736 4.38 21.48 -15.92
N TYR A 737 4.96 20.81 -14.93
CA TYR A 737 4.95 21.21 -13.53
C TYR A 737 6.35 21.61 -13.11
N ILE A 738 6.49 22.81 -12.60
CA ILE A 738 7.77 23.35 -12.11
C ILE A 738 7.62 23.95 -10.73
N MET A 739 8.64 23.78 -9.90
CA MET A 739 8.75 24.39 -8.58
C MET A 739 9.94 25.35 -8.54
N THR A 740 9.72 26.54 -7.98
CA THR A 740 10.77 27.55 -7.84
C THR A 740 11.41 27.49 -6.46
N SER A 741 12.66 27.95 -6.36
CA SER A 741 13.35 28.08 -5.07
C SER A 741 12.77 29.18 -4.19
N GLN A 742 11.93 30.06 -4.74
CA GLN A 742 11.37 31.22 -4.05
C GLN A 742 9.93 31.04 -3.60
N ARG A 743 9.22 29.97 -3.93
CA ARG A 743 7.90 29.57 -3.39
C ARG A 743 6.83 29.23 -4.38
N HIS A 744 7.00 29.47 -5.69
CA HIS A 744 5.93 29.25 -6.65
C HIS A 744 5.98 27.86 -7.27
N ILE A 745 4.79 27.24 -7.38
CA ILE A 745 4.54 26.13 -8.28
C ILE A 745 3.82 26.68 -9.51
N PHE A 746 4.26 26.32 -10.71
CA PHE A 746 3.57 26.65 -11.96
C PHE A 746 3.14 25.38 -12.68
N ILE A 747 1.95 25.46 -13.30
CA ILE A 747 1.49 24.52 -14.31
C ILE A 747 1.46 25.26 -15.65
N LEU A 748 2.18 24.73 -16.64
CA LEU A 748 2.27 25.30 -17.98
C LEU A 748 1.64 24.35 -19.00
N ASP A 749 1.06 24.91 -20.06
CA ASP A 749 0.53 24.13 -21.18
C ASP A 749 1.66 23.86 -22.18
N ALA A 750 2.12 22.62 -22.23
CA ALA A 750 3.18 22.18 -23.14
C ALA A 750 2.78 22.32 -24.63
N ASN A 751 1.49 22.19 -24.93
CA ASN A 751 0.94 22.23 -26.29
C ASN A 751 0.66 23.65 -26.78
N ASN A 752 0.69 24.66 -25.89
CA ASN A 752 0.42 26.06 -26.20
C ASN A 752 1.59 26.97 -25.78
N ASN A 753 2.79 26.64 -26.30
CA ASN A 753 4.03 27.42 -26.12
C ASN A 753 4.36 27.75 -24.65
N GLY A 754 4.08 26.81 -23.70
CA GLY A 754 4.37 27.01 -22.29
C GLY A 754 3.49 28.05 -21.60
N SER A 755 2.30 28.34 -22.13
CA SER A 755 1.39 29.30 -21.50
C SER A 755 1.00 28.84 -20.08
N LYS A 756 1.00 29.78 -19.12
CA LYS A 756 0.68 29.46 -17.73
C LYS A 756 -0.81 29.09 -17.59
N LEU A 757 -1.07 27.88 -17.09
CA LEU A 757 -2.40 27.37 -16.73
C LEU A 757 -2.79 27.73 -15.30
N SER A 758 -1.91 27.48 -14.36
CA SER A 758 -2.14 27.70 -12.93
C SER A 758 -0.85 28.01 -12.19
N SER A 759 -0.96 28.58 -11.01
CA SER A 759 0.16 28.76 -10.09
C SER A 759 -0.32 28.76 -8.64
N TYR A 760 0.57 28.33 -7.72
CA TYR A 760 0.33 28.31 -6.28
C TYR A 760 1.55 28.85 -5.56
N GLU A 761 1.36 29.66 -4.48
CA GLU A 761 2.43 30.18 -3.65
C GLU A 761 2.51 29.41 -2.33
N LEU A 762 3.67 28.81 -2.06
CA LEU A 762 4.00 28.07 -0.83
C LEU A 762 4.61 29.02 0.21
N PRO A 763 4.67 28.63 1.50
CA PRO A 763 5.37 29.41 2.54
C PRO A 763 6.87 29.55 2.30
N SER A 764 7.51 28.59 1.65
CA SER A 764 8.95 28.58 1.33
C SER A 764 9.20 27.96 -0.04
N GLY A 765 10.41 28.13 -0.57
CA GLY A 765 10.86 27.49 -1.79
C GLY A 765 11.23 26.02 -1.61
N SER A 766 11.56 25.33 -2.70
CA SER A 766 11.98 23.94 -2.67
C SER A 766 13.00 23.59 -3.77
N TRP A 767 13.81 22.58 -3.49
CA TRP A 767 14.66 21.89 -4.46
C TRP A 767 14.10 20.52 -4.86
N SER A 768 13.04 20.08 -4.21
CA SER A 768 12.31 18.87 -4.55
C SER A 768 11.64 19.00 -5.91
N SER A 769 11.88 18.06 -6.80
CA SER A 769 11.19 17.97 -8.08
C SER A 769 9.73 17.54 -7.87
N PRO A 770 8.78 18.13 -8.60
CA PRO A 770 7.38 17.74 -8.54
C PRO A 770 7.20 16.26 -8.89
N THR A 771 6.43 15.55 -8.12
CA THR A 771 6.04 14.15 -8.37
C THR A 771 4.56 14.10 -8.70
N ILE A 772 4.21 13.50 -9.83
CA ILE A 772 2.84 13.42 -10.32
C ILE A 772 2.37 11.98 -10.22
N ALA A 773 1.43 11.74 -9.32
CA ALA A 773 0.81 10.43 -9.16
C ALA A 773 -0.63 10.59 -8.69
N ASN A 774 -1.51 9.66 -9.05
CA ASN A 774 -2.90 9.64 -8.59
C ASN A 774 -3.63 10.97 -8.85
N GLU A 775 -3.42 11.60 -10.03
CA GLU A 775 -3.94 12.93 -10.39
C GLU A 775 -3.58 14.03 -9.40
N ARG A 776 -2.52 13.84 -8.62
CA ARG A 776 -2.03 14.74 -7.59
C ARG A 776 -0.60 15.14 -7.85
N LEU A 777 -0.23 16.28 -7.31
CA LEU A 777 1.13 16.78 -7.26
C LEU A 777 1.64 16.66 -5.83
N TYR A 778 2.79 16.03 -5.66
CA TYR A 778 3.48 15.91 -4.37
C TYR A 778 4.81 16.62 -4.45
N ILE A 779 5.18 17.32 -3.37
CA ILE A 779 6.43 18.07 -3.31
C ILE A 779 6.94 18.16 -1.87
N GLY A 780 8.25 18.01 -1.68
CA GLY A 780 8.92 18.35 -0.44
C GLY A 780 9.25 19.85 -0.40
N ASN A 781 9.43 20.45 0.79
CA ASN A 781 9.67 21.88 0.92
C ASN A 781 10.68 22.20 2.02
N HIS A 782 11.34 23.37 1.90
CA HIS A 782 12.31 23.82 2.88
C HIS A 782 11.67 24.24 4.22
N ASP A 783 10.35 24.46 4.27
CA ASP A 783 9.59 24.74 5.50
C ASP A 783 9.25 23.48 6.31
N TRP A 784 9.90 22.35 5.99
CA TRP A 784 9.78 21.06 6.64
C TRP A 784 8.49 20.31 6.32
N ASN A 785 7.74 20.75 5.30
CA ASN A 785 6.49 20.09 4.91
C ASN A 785 6.66 19.27 3.62
N VAL A 786 5.87 18.22 3.55
CA VAL A 786 5.47 17.55 2.31
C VAL A 786 4.08 18.05 1.96
N TYR A 787 3.90 18.53 0.74
CA TYR A 787 2.62 19.04 0.25
C TYR A 787 2.03 18.11 -0.80
N CYS A 788 0.70 18.01 -0.82
CA CYS A 788 -0.07 17.36 -1.85
C CYS A 788 -1.14 18.31 -2.39
N PHE A 789 -1.19 18.44 -3.70
CA PHE A 789 -2.19 19.23 -4.42
C PHE A 789 -3.04 18.33 -5.31
N ALA A 790 -4.31 18.68 -5.46
CA ALA A 790 -5.25 18.01 -6.34
C ALA A 790 -6.09 19.06 -7.10
N ASN A 791 -6.87 18.63 -8.08
CA ASN A 791 -7.87 19.48 -8.69
C ASN A 791 -8.90 19.95 -7.64
N GLU A 792 -9.38 21.19 -7.75
CA GLU A 792 -10.57 21.60 -6.99
C GLU A 792 -11.74 20.69 -7.37
N ILE A 793 -12.34 20.06 -6.38
CA ILE A 793 -13.61 19.36 -6.56
C ILE A 793 -14.66 20.46 -6.75
N SER A 794 -15.05 20.72 -7.98
CA SER A 794 -16.24 21.55 -8.23
C SER A 794 -17.45 20.76 -7.73
N VAL A 795 -17.84 21.00 -6.50
CA VAL A 795 -19.15 20.58 -6.00
C VAL A 795 -20.16 21.40 -6.78
N THR A 796 -20.70 20.85 -7.85
CA THR A 796 -21.93 21.38 -8.44
C THR A 796 -23.03 21.11 -7.44
N ASP A 797 -23.19 22.05 -6.52
CA ASP A 797 -24.27 22.06 -5.54
C ASP A 797 -25.59 22.22 -6.25
N ASN A 798 -26.27 21.11 -6.50
CA ASN A 798 -27.68 21.09 -6.90
C ASN A 798 -28.61 20.98 -5.68
N SER A 799 -28.13 21.36 -4.51
CA SER A 799 -28.96 21.49 -3.33
C SER A 799 -29.39 22.95 -3.09
N GLN A 800 -30.62 23.17 -2.83
CA GLN A 800 -31.23 24.47 -2.44
C GLN A 800 -30.40 25.14 -1.32
N PRO A 801 -30.35 26.48 -1.24
CA PRO A 801 -29.49 27.17 -0.29
C PRO A 801 -29.83 26.79 1.14
N ALA A 802 -28.86 26.23 1.81
CA ALA A 802 -28.95 25.96 3.24
C ALA A 802 -29.05 27.27 4.00
N ASP A 803 -30.05 27.35 4.89
CA ASP A 803 -30.34 28.41 5.82
C ASP A 803 -29.04 28.90 6.55
N ASN A 804 -28.55 30.06 6.17
CA ASN A 804 -27.41 30.75 6.75
C ASN A 804 -27.72 31.33 8.12
N ARG A 805 -28.17 30.50 9.07
CA ARG A 805 -28.21 30.88 10.49
C ARG A 805 -26.90 30.53 11.16
N PRO A 806 -26.26 31.45 11.89
CA PRO A 806 -25.05 31.12 12.63
C PRO A 806 -25.34 30.03 13.67
N TYR A 807 -24.50 28.98 13.71
CA TYR A 807 -24.58 27.89 14.67
C TYR A 807 -24.61 28.46 16.10
N GLN A 808 -25.75 28.33 16.75
CA GLN A 808 -25.88 28.58 18.18
C GLN A 808 -25.70 27.25 18.92
N PRO A 809 -24.64 27.09 19.75
CA PRO A 809 -24.52 25.86 20.52
C PRO A 809 -25.73 25.67 21.42
N SER A 810 -26.24 24.45 21.47
CA SER A 810 -27.43 24.15 22.29
C SER A 810 -27.21 24.55 23.73
N LEU A 811 -28.22 25.07 24.39
CA LEU A 811 -28.20 25.47 25.81
C LEU A 811 -27.60 24.37 26.72
N ALA A 812 -27.68 23.10 26.33
CA ALA A 812 -27.09 21.97 27.03
C ALA A 812 -25.53 21.99 27.01
N ILE A 813 -24.90 22.34 25.87
CA ILE A 813 -23.44 22.43 25.79
C ILE A 813 -22.91 23.60 26.59
N VAL A 814 -23.64 24.74 26.54
CA VAL A 814 -23.27 25.92 27.34
C VAL A 814 -23.42 25.62 28.87
N ALA A 815 -24.47 24.89 29.24
CA ALA A 815 -24.68 24.46 30.61
C ALA A 815 -23.59 23.53 31.15
N VAL A 816 -23.12 22.57 30.32
CA VAL A 816 -22.02 21.65 30.69
C VAL A 816 -20.71 22.40 30.85
N LEU A 817 -20.42 23.36 29.98
CA LEU A 817 -19.21 24.20 30.10
C LEU A 817 -19.24 25.08 31.35
N ILE A 818 -20.39 25.67 31.71
CA ILE A 818 -20.58 26.46 32.91
C ILE A 818 -20.41 25.58 34.16
N ILE A 819 -21.00 24.38 34.16
CA ILE A 819 -20.84 23.44 35.29
C ILE A 819 -19.37 23.02 35.47
N ALA A 820 -18.64 22.76 34.39
CA ALA A 820 -17.24 22.40 34.45
C ALA A 820 -16.37 23.54 35.00
N ILE A 821 -16.66 24.80 34.63
CA ILE A 821 -15.97 26.00 35.16
C ILE A 821 -16.28 26.19 36.65
N VAL A 822 -17.52 26.01 37.08
CA VAL A 822 -17.93 26.12 38.49
C VAL A 822 -17.26 25.02 39.33
N ILE A 823 -17.17 23.79 38.85
CA ILE A 823 -16.47 22.69 39.53
C ILE A 823 -14.97 23.00 39.66
N LEU A 824 -14.33 23.49 38.60
CA LEU A 824 -12.92 23.90 38.64
C LEU A 824 -12.67 25.08 39.61
N ALA A 825 -13.56 26.06 39.69
CA ALA A 825 -13.49 27.15 40.64
C ALA A 825 -13.71 26.68 42.10
N ALA A 826 -14.61 25.74 42.33
CA ALA A 826 -14.83 25.14 43.67
C ALA A 826 -13.64 24.30 44.13
N ILE A 827 -13.01 23.54 43.22
CA ILE A 827 -11.79 22.75 43.51
C ILE A 827 -10.61 23.69 43.85
N SER A 828 -10.41 24.74 43.07
CA SER A 828 -9.35 25.75 43.33
C SER A 828 -9.60 26.54 44.60
N GLY A 829 -10.85 26.91 44.90
CA GLY A 829 -11.25 27.58 46.14
C GLY A 829 -10.99 26.70 47.39
N THR A 830 -11.35 25.44 47.35
CA THR A 830 -11.08 24.48 48.45
C THR A 830 -9.59 24.22 48.66
N TYR A 831 -8.81 24.22 47.57
CA TYR A 831 -7.34 24.10 47.65
C TYR A 831 -6.72 25.34 48.33
N PHE A 832 -7.21 26.54 47.99
CA PHE A 832 -6.74 27.80 48.57
C PHE A 832 -7.10 27.93 50.05
N PHE A 833 -8.31 27.54 50.45
CA PHE A 833 -8.73 27.51 51.84
C PHE A 833 -7.97 26.47 52.70
N ARG A 834 -7.65 25.33 52.18
CA ARG A 834 -6.79 24.34 52.84
C ARG A 834 -5.37 24.84 53.02
N LYS A 835 -4.82 25.59 52.04
CA LYS A 835 -3.48 26.14 52.13
C LYS A 835 -3.37 27.27 53.17
N ILE A 836 -4.41 28.11 53.29
CA ILE A 836 -4.49 29.18 54.34
C ILE A 836 -4.65 28.57 55.72
N LYS A 837 -5.45 27.49 55.87
CA LYS A 837 -5.64 26.80 57.15
C LYS A 837 -4.37 26.04 57.62
N SER A 838 -3.56 25.55 56.68
CA SER A 838 -2.25 24.95 56.97
C SER A 838 -1.20 25.97 57.42
N GLN A 839 -1.23 27.19 56.89
CA GLN A 839 -0.31 28.24 57.31
C GLN A 839 -0.65 28.86 58.68
N LYS A 840 -1.96 28.85 59.08
CA LYS A 840 -2.39 29.32 60.41
C LYS A 840 -2.07 28.33 61.52
N ASN A 841 -1.87 27.05 61.24
CA ASN A 841 -1.48 26.04 62.24
C ASN A 841 0.04 25.87 62.39
N GLN A 842 0.87 26.65 61.68
CA GLN A 842 2.32 26.68 61.89
C GLN A 842 2.81 27.94 62.61
N SER A 843 1.87 28.80 63.14
CA SER A 843 2.18 30.02 63.89
C SER A 843 1.46 30.05 65.20
N LEU A 844 1.26 28.87 65.82
CA LEU A 844 0.91 28.71 67.24
C LEU A 844 1.86 27.71 67.88
#